data_4ac3fb068b1d24437839424cd9ca65e1
#
_entry.id   4ac3fb068b1d24437839424cd9ca65e1
#
_cell.length_a   1.000
_cell.length_b   1.000
_cell.length_c   1.000
_cell.angle_alpha   90.00
_cell.angle_beta   90.00
_cell.angle_gamma   90.00
#
_symmetry.space_group_name_H-M   'P 1'
#
loop_
_entity.id
_entity.type
_entity.pdbx_description
1 polymer ?
#
loop_
_entity_poly.entity_id
_entity_poly.type
_entity_poly.pdbx_seq_one_letter_code
_entity_poly.pdbx_strand_id
1 'polypeptide(L)'
;MLKKILTLLISVLTLGSLSAQSFIGSLNPNPVQKKDIIAVDTVNILAVMVNFQEDKDGATFGNGKFGSIYSQNYGTNILDPLPHDKDYFESHLTFVKNYFQKVSNGKVQIQFTILPDTFSVSKTMRNYSPAPGSNDLSPVGIFAQEVWNKADQLNPTFNFSDFDLFLIFHAGVGRDISLPGSLGNERDLPSVYLSETTLKNIFGDSFTGFPVLNGTFAIKNSMIIPETESRELETITGKFLFEISINGLLAASVASHLGLPDLFDTETGYSAIGRFGLMDGQSIFAYNGCFPPEPSAWEKIYMGWAEAEVINPGDHFITLAAKLAASVSDTVILKVPFNSTEYFLIENRQRDVNNDGANIVYKSNGNIINRKFTKDTTGFYSYDTDSLAGVVLDADEFDWALPGNGIVIWHIDDNVINENLSENKINTDKFRRGVDVEEADGVQDIGEKFFTIFGDQVIGEGTYEDFWFAGNKSLLYKNIFSNVTRPDSRTNTGANSLITIKNFSAVSNKMSFKVEYGDSIIKPLFSLGITGLSDINSLTGFGIDNKYFAFNSDNSLVIRSIDSLLYTASDFSDFKPASFNIGNTSYLTGIKQIDSLQQYPSKINIISFDGSQFNSNSVDVGYYLTTPPVVRKTITESFQVLTGTNEGKILILNFNDLLNGNAAATEQLVEDDAVITQLASVDFKIFAIGSSRSADPNYDFIYSDGKLIKFNDEKLFRLAIAKDNKGNDLAIVTSEKSNNYFANVLLSEQIINKFDLPSLQSAVNYSLADIKNDGNIYLVTASDSKLYAYSLNGSLADNFPFTTKSSETFEGLSLAADIEGDSKSEIIFYTDSGKLYSIDGGTGKIVNGFPISFGYELSTYPILFLADNKINIAGIDNTNSFKGWSISATEGRLDWADQFADKMNQSFITSAFTNNTVNEFFPERKAYNYPNPVYGNQTVIRYYVNEDSKINIKIFDLAGDYVAELNDNAQGGMNNETVWNVNDIQSGVYLARIEAAGLSGKTESVVIKIAVVK
;
A
#
# COMPACT_ATOMS: atom_id res chain seq x y z
N MET A 1 -2.54 23.56 -56.55
CA MET A 1 -3.33 23.64 -55.30
C MET A 1 -3.50 22.23 -54.66
N LEU A 2 -4.01 21.24 -55.38
CA LEU A 2 -4.19 19.88 -54.81
C LEU A 2 -2.86 19.22 -54.31
N LYS A 3 -1.75 19.38 -55.07
CA LYS A 3 -0.43 18.87 -54.64
C LYS A 3 0.12 19.57 -53.40
N LYS A 4 -0.11 20.89 -53.23
CA LYS A 4 0.29 21.61 -52.00
C LYS A 4 -0.57 21.24 -50.81
N ILE A 5 -1.86 20.98 -51.02
CA ILE A 5 -2.78 20.53 -49.98
C ILE A 5 -2.44 19.07 -49.59
N LEU A 6 -2.07 18.21 -50.53
CA LEU A 6 -1.65 16.83 -50.27
C LEU A 6 -0.27 16.80 -49.54
N THR A 7 0.66 17.67 -49.93
CA THR A 7 1.96 17.81 -49.24
C THR A 7 1.80 18.43 -47.85
N LEU A 8 0.90 19.37 -47.66
CA LEU A 8 0.56 19.94 -46.37
C LEU A 8 -0.18 18.91 -45.47
N LEU A 9 -1.10 18.11 -46.05
CA LEU A 9 -1.75 17.01 -45.31
C LEU A 9 -0.75 15.89 -44.91
N ILE A 10 0.20 15.56 -45.79
CA ILE A 10 1.22 14.54 -45.47
C ILE A 10 2.23 15.11 -44.47
N SER A 11 2.61 16.38 -44.56
CA SER A 11 3.50 17.00 -43.55
C SER A 11 2.80 17.23 -42.21
N VAL A 12 1.53 17.57 -42.17
CA VAL A 12 0.74 17.69 -40.92
C VAL A 12 0.46 16.32 -40.32
N LEU A 13 0.32 15.26 -41.16
CA LEU A 13 0.11 13.89 -40.67
C LEU A 13 1.39 13.19 -40.19
N THR A 14 2.56 13.65 -40.62
CA THR A 14 3.85 13.09 -40.12
C THR A 14 4.47 13.85 -38.96
N LEU A 15 4.09 15.10 -38.74
CA LEU A 15 4.58 15.93 -37.63
C LEU A 15 3.79 15.71 -36.32
N GLY A 16 2.55 15.20 -36.41
CA GLY A 16 1.72 14.91 -35.25
C GLY A 16 2.08 13.60 -34.52
N SER A 17 2.98 12.77 -35.07
CA SER A 17 3.32 11.46 -34.52
C SER A 17 4.80 11.30 -34.10
N LEU A 18 5.60 12.36 -34.12
CA LEU A 18 7.00 12.34 -33.68
C LEU A 18 7.15 12.87 -32.25
N SER A 19 6.20 12.58 -31.36
CA SER A 19 6.44 12.75 -29.94
C SER A 19 7.43 11.69 -29.44
N ALA A 20 8.27 12.07 -28.48
CA ALA A 20 9.12 11.11 -27.78
C ALA A 20 8.24 9.96 -27.23
N GLN A 21 8.57 8.72 -27.59
CA GLN A 21 7.74 7.57 -27.21
C GLN A 21 8.08 7.03 -25.81
N SER A 22 9.32 7.20 -25.39
CA SER A 22 9.79 6.80 -24.06
C SER A 22 11.11 7.53 -23.74
N PHE A 23 11.37 7.73 -22.45
CA PHE A 23 12.66 8.15 -21.96
C PHE A 23 13.58 6.93 -21.87
N ILE A 24 14.83 7.04 -22.38
CA ILE A 24 15.75 5.90 -22.37
C ILE A 24 16.74 6.06 -21.20
N GLY A 25 16.56 5.27 -20.17
CA GLY A 25 17.44 5.25 -19.01
C GLY A 25 16.81 5.87 -17.77
N SER A 26 17.60 6.13 -16.76
CA SER A 26 17.22 6.78 -15.52
C SER A 26 18.07 8.02 -15.31
N LEU A 27 17.43 9.14 -14.97
CA LEU A 27 18.15 10.38 -14.66
C LEU A 27 18.94 10.26 -13.34
N ASN A 28 18.42 9.50 -12.40
CA ASN A 28 19.02 9.28 -11.09
C ASN A 28 19.05 7.79 -10.72
N PRO A 29 19.99 6.99 -11.24
CA PRO A 29 20.01 5.54 -11.04
C PRO A 29 20.03 5.09 -9.57
N ASN A 30 20.48 5.95 -8.67
CA ASN A 30 20.58 5.67 -7.23
C ASN A 30 20.16 6.92 -6.45
N PRO A 31 18.86 7.18 -6.29
CA PRO A 31 18.38 8.31 -5.51
C PRO A 31 18.86 8.21 -4.05
N VAL A 32 19.35 9.32 -3.52
CA VAL A 32 19.72 9.41 -2.11
C VAL A 32 18.51 9.94 -1.33
N GLN A 33 18.24 9.34 -0.18
CA GLN A 33 17.22 9.88 0.71
C GLN A 33 17.47 11.37 0.98
N LYS A 34 16.39 12.14 0.89
CA LYS A 34 16.35 13.59 1.05
C LYS A 34 17.08 14.07 2.31
N LYS A 35 17.90 15.12 2.15
CA LYS A 35 18.25 16.00 3.27
C LYS A 35 17.08 16.92 3.57
N ASP A 36 16.70 17.06 4.85
CA ASP A 36 15.68 18.03 5.27
C ASP A 36 16.07 19.44 4.83
N ILE A 37 15.36 19.98 3.84
CA ILE A 37 15.55 21.37 3.39
C ILE A 37 14.77 22.28 4.34
N ILE A 38 15.44 22.77 5.39
CA ILE A 38 14.84 23.64 6.42
C ILE A 38 15.04 25.13 6.10
N ALA A 39 15.93 25.47 5.19
CA ALA A 39 16.29 26.84 4.82
C ALA A 39 16.41 27.01 3.31
N VAL A 40 16.60 28.26 2.86
CA VAL A 40 16.94 28.54 1.46
C VAL A 40 18.25 27.82 1.11
N ASP A 41 18.18 26.91 0.15
CA ASP A 41 19.33 26.17 -0.34
C ASP A 41 19.92 26.86 -1.59
N THR A 42 21.22 27.11 -1.59
CA THR A 42 21.92 27.68 -2.74
C THR A 42 22.76 26.57 -3.38
N VAL A 43 22.44 26.21 -4.60
CA VAL A 43 23.20 25.23 -5.40
C VAL A 43 24.16 25.98 -6.33
N ASN A 44 25.45 25.78 -6.11
CA ASN A 44 26.51 26.34 -6.96
C ASN A 44 26.92 25.30 -8.00
N ILE A 45 26.61 25.56 -9.27
CA ILE A 45 26.90 24.67 -10.39
C ILE A 45 28.22 25.07 -11.05
N LEU A 46 29.18 24.14 -11.14
CA LEU A 46 30.32 24.27 -12.02
C LEU A 46 30.10 23.47 -13.29
N ALA A 47 30.13 24.11 -14.45
CA ALA A 47 29.98 23.45 -15.73
C ALA A 47 31.24 23.52 -16.59
N VAL A 48 31.44 22.48 -17.39
CA VAL A 48 32.52 22.41 -18.40
C VAL A 48 31.95 22.01 -19.76
N MET A 49 32.59 22.45 -20.84
CA MET A 49 32.25 22.16 -22.22
C MET A 49 33.26 21.19 -22.82
N VAL A 50 32.77 20.02 -23.32
CA VAL A 50 33.65 18.93 -23.69
C VAL A 50 33.37 18.42 -25.10
N ASN A 51 34.41 18.40 -25.93
CA ASN A 51 34.41 17.71 -27.22
C ASN A 51 34.98 16.28 -27.10
N PHE A 52 34.59 15.42 -28.01
CA PHE A 52 35.23 14.12 -28.23
C PHE A 52 36.35 14.19 -29.29
N GLN A 53 37.09 13.08 -29.50
CA GLN A 53 37.91 12.93 -30.72
C GLN A 53 36.97 12.85 -31.92
N GLU A 54 37.40 13.49 -33.00
CA GLU A 54 36.61 13.53 -34.23
C GLU A 54 36.46 12.14 -34.84
N ASP A 55 35.24 11.77 -35.20
CA ASP A 55 34.95 10.53 -35.91
C ASP A 55 33.79 10.72 -36.93
N LYS A 56 33.46 9.64 -37.61
CA LYS A 56 32.34 9.53 -38.56
C LYS A 56 31.53 8.30 -38.28
N ASP A 57 31.38 7.93 -36.99
CA ASP A 57 30.61 6.78 -36.57
C ASP A 57 29.10 7.02 -36.82
N GLY A 58 28.49 6.19 -37.67
CA GLY A 58 27.05 6.31 -37.96
C GLY A 58 26.13 5.95 -36.80
N ALA A 59 26.66 5.44 -35.67
CA ALA A 59 25.91 5.12 -34.47
C ALA A 59 25.85 6.29 -33.46
N THR A 60 26.50 7.42 -33.75
CA THR A 60 26.45 8.66 -32.98
C THR A 60 26.13 9.83 -33.87
N PHE A 61 25.43 10.87 -33.30
CA PHE A 61 25.13 12.09 -34.03
C PHE A 61 26.28 13.07 -33.97
N GLY A 62 26.58 13.73 -35.11
CA GLY A 62 27.68 14.66 -35.24
C GLY A 62 29.04 13.98 -35.44
N ASN A 63 30.14 14.72 -35.30
CA ASN A 63 31.51 14.21 -35.42
C ASN A 63 32.35 14.36 -34.13
N GLY A 64 31.66 14.55 -33.00
CA GLY A 64 32.28 14.73 -31.69
C GLY A 64 32.69 16.18 -31.36
N LYS A 65 32.34 17.18 -32.20
CA LYS A 65 32.59 18.62 -31.93
C LYS A 65 31.24 19.34 -31.79
N PHE A 66 31.20 20.37 -30.96
CA PHE A 66 30.03 21.23 -30.83
C PHE A 66 29.61 21.82 -32.17
N GLY A 67 28.32 21.86 -32.44
CA GLY A 67 27.72 22.33 -33.66
C GLY A 67 27.85 21.38 -34.87
N SER A 68 28.42 20.20 -34.72
CA SER A 68 28.62 19.27 -35.84
C SER A 68 27.42 18.39 -36.19
N ILE A 69 26.35 18.50 -35.42
CA ILE A 69 25.13 17.72 -35.63
C ILE A 69 24.29 18.18 -36.84
N TYR A 70 24.49 19.40 -37.30
CA TYR A 70 23.78 19.97 -38.43
C TYR A 70 24.61 19.82 -39.70
N SER A 71 24.08 19.09 -40.68
CA SER A 71 24.75 18.89 -41.97
C SER A 71 24.54 20.06 -42.94
N GLN A 72 23.57 20.95 -42.61
CA GLN A 72 23.25 22.16 -43.37
C GLN A 72 22.96 23.35 -42.42
N ASN A 73 22.94 24.55 -42.95
CA ASN A 73 22.59 25.74 -42.19
C ASN A 73 21.03 25.86 -42.14
N TYR A 74 20.46 25.71 -40.95
CA TYR A 74 19.03 25.91 -40.69
C TYR A 74 18.68 27.37 -40.35
N GLY A 75 19.68 28.25 -40.29
CA GLY A 75 19.49 29.66 -39.95
C GLY A 75 19.36 29.90 -38.43
N THR A 76 18.83 31.06 -38.10
CA THR A 76 18.66 31.48 -36.68
C THR A 76 17.19 31.43 -36.25
N ASN A 77 16.29 30.94 -37.10
CA ASN A 77 14.85 30.88 -36.87
C ASN A 77 14.44 29.47 -36.41
N ILE A 78 15.21 28.90 -35.50
CA ILE A 78 15.04 27.58 -34.93
C ILE A 78 15.15 27.64 -33.39
N LEU A 79 14.67 26.63 -32.71
CA LEU A 79 15.01 26.42 -31.30
C LEU A 79 16.49 26.14 -31.17
N ASP A 80 17.12 26.73 -30.15
CA ASP A 80 18.52 26.46 -29.81
C ASP A 80 19.46 26.59 -31.01
N PRO A 81 19.56 27.76 -31.69
CA PRO A 81 20.35 27.93 -32.87
C PRO A 81 21.87 27.98 -32.57
N LEU A 82 22.67 27.62 -33.53
CA LEU A 82 24.14 27.79 -33.47
C LEU A 82 24.55 29.27 -33.31
N PRO A 83 25.71 29.54 -32.64
CA PRO A 83 26.69 28.58 -32.10
C PRO A 83 26.30 28.04 -30.72
N HIS A 84 26.61 26.79 -30.45
CA HIS A 84 26.49 26.20 -29.13
C HIS A 84 27.80 26.42 -28.35
N ASP A 85 27.96 27.64 -27.91
CA ASP A 85 29.12 28.11 -27.15
C ASP A 85 28.76 28.37 -25.67
N LYS A 86 29.65 29.01 -24.94
CA LYS A 86 29.44 29.32 -23.52
C LYS A 86 28.19 30.14 -23.28
N ASP A 87 27.87 31.11 -24.13
CA ASP A 87 26.68 31.96 -24.00
C ASP A 87 25.38 31.19 -24.22
N TYR A 88 25.39 30.16 -25.05
CA TYR A 88 24.31 29.22 -25.25
C TYR A 88 24.00 28.43 -23.96
N PHE A 89 25.04 27.81 -23.35
CA PHE A 89 24.84 27.03 -22.11
C PHE A 89 24.54 27.93 -20.90
N GLU A 90 25.08 29.15 -20.82
CA GLU A 90 24.68 30.13 -19.80
C GLU A 90 23.19 30.49 -19.90
N SER A 91 22.64 30.49 -21.10
CA SER A 91 21.23 30.74 -21.33
C SER A 91 20.35 29.60 -20.77
N HIS A 92 20.71 28.33 -20.98
CA HIS A 92 20.03 27.16 -20.41
C HIS A 92 20.15 27.14 -18.88
N LEU A 93 21.30 27.44 -18.32
CA LEU A 93 21.46 27.54 -16.86
C LEU A 93 20.67 28.72 -16.26
N THR A 94 20.46 29.80 -17.01
CA THR A 94 19.59 30.91 -16.63
C THR A 94 18.13 30.45 -16.56
N PHE A 95 17.70 29.62 -17.52
CA PHE A 95 16.37 28.99 -17.44
C PHE A 95 16.21 28.18 -16.16
N VAL A 96 17.14 27.27 -15.85
CA VAL A 96 17.11 26.43 -14.64
C VAL A 96 17.05 27.29 -13.38
N LYS A 97 17.85 28.35 -13.31
CA LYS A 97 17.80 29.31 -12.19
C LYS A 97 16.41 29.92 -12.02
N ASN A 98 15.80 30.40 -13.08
CA ASN A 98 14.46 31.03 -13.05
C ASN A 98 13.39 30.01 -12.71
N TYR A 99 13.46 28.80 -13.28
CA TYR A 99 12.54 27.70 -13.01
C TYR A 99 12.52 27.36 -11.52
N PHE A 100 13.67 26.98 -10.93
CA PHE A 100 13.72 26.57 -9.53
C PHE A 100 13.37 27.71 -8.56
N GLN A 101 13.72 28.93 -8.86
CA GLN A 101 13.31 30.06 -8.04
C GLN A 101 11.77 30.19 -7.94
N LYS A 102 11.06 29.93 -9.04
CA LYS A 102 9.57 30.00 -9.10
C LYS A 102 8.91 28.76 -8.48
N VAL A 103 9.32 27.56 -8.91
CA VAL A 103 8.64 26.33 -8.50
C VAL A 103 8.87 25.95 -7.04
N SER A 104 10.03 26.32 -6.47
CA SER A 104 10.38 26.11 -5.06
C SER A 104 9.89 27.21 -4.12
N ASN A 105 9.15 28.23 -4.60
CA ASN A 105 8.81 29.43 -3.84
C ASN A 105 10.04 30.15 -3.28
N GLY A 106 11.15 30.18 -4.02
CA GLY A 106 12.41 30.80 -3.63
C GLY A 106 13.24 30.02 -2.62
N LYS A 107 12.84 28.79 -2.25
CA LYS A 107 13.61 27.93 -1.34
C LYS A 107 14.86 27.35 -2.00
N VAL A 108 14.92 27.25 -3.32
CA VAL A 108 16.11 26.86 -4.09
C VAL A 108 16.60 28.03 -4.91
N GLN A 109 17.89 28.35 -4.77
CA GLN A 109 18.58 29.37 -5.55
C GLN A 109 19.74 28.72 -6.31
N ILE A 110 19.82 28.97 -7.62
CA ILE A 110 20.87 28.42 -8.47
C ILE A 110 21.87 29.54 -8.78
N GLN A 111 23.15 29.27 -8.56
CA GLN A 111 24.28 30.03 -9.06
C GLN A 111 25.12 29.11 -9.95
N PHE A 112 25.74 29.64 -10.98
CA PHE A 112 26.51 28.81 -11.90
C PHE A 112 27.75 29.52 -12.45
N THR A 113 28.74 28.72 -12.76
CA THR A 113 29.95 29.16 -13.46
C THR A 113 30.28 28.12 -14.54
N ILE A 114 30.54 28.57 -15.76
CA ILE A 114 31.05 27.71 -16.84
C ILE A 114 32.50 28.04 -17.05
N LEU A 115 33.40 27.06 -17.03
CA LEU A 115 34.80 27.26 -17.36
C LEU A 115 34.94 27.78 -18.81
N PRO A 116 35.89 28.71 -19.08
CA PRO A 116 35.91 29.42 -20.36
C PRO A 116 36.33 28.53 -21.53
N ASP A 117 37.15 27.51 -21.26
CA ASP A 117 37.78 26.74 -22.31
C ASP A 117 37.02 25.47 -22.64
N THR A 118 36.74 25.24 -23.93
CA THR A 118 36.29 23.97 -24.45
C THR A 118 37.48 23.07 -24.70
N PHE A 119 37.48 21.85 -24.18
CA PHE A 119 38.56 20.89 -24.39
C PHE A 119 38.04 19.55 -24.92
N SER A 120 38.94 18.70 -25.43
CA SER A 120 38.56 17.36 -25.95
C SER A 120 39.05 16.25 -25.04
N VAL A 121 38.26 15.23 -24.82
CA VAL A 121 38.66 13.96 -24.20
C VAL A 121 39.46 13.09 -25.19
N SER A 122 40.04 11.99 -24.70
CA SER A 122 40.99 11.16 -25.46
C SER A 122 40.37 10.20 -26.46
N LYS A 123 39.06 9.93 -26.37
CA LYS A 123 38.37 8.96 -27.22
C LYS A 123 37.17 9.60 -27.92
N THR A 124 36.59 8.85 -28.86
CA THR A 124 35.30 9.20 -29.50
C THR A 124 34.12 8.93 -28.57
N MET A 125 32.95 9.54 -28.79
CA MET A 125 31.76 9.42 -27.97
C MET A 125 31.39 7.96 -27.73
N ARG A 126 31.36 7.14 -28.78
CA ARG A 126 31.03 5.71 -28.72
C ARG A 126 31.78 4.92 -27.63
N ASN A 127 33.04 5.31 -27.33
CA ASN A 127 33.85 4.59 -26.35
C ASN A 127 33.49 4.89 -24.91
N TYR A 128 32.70 5.93 -24.68
CA TYR A 128 32.18 6.33 -23.36
C TYR A 128 30.68 5.99 -23.19
N SER A 129 30.01 5.62 -24.27
CA SER A 129 28.61 5.25 -24.24
C SER A 129 28.43 3.77 -23.82
N PRO A 130 27.46 3.46 -22.95
CA PRO A 130 27.02 2.09 -22.67
C PRO A 130 26.62 1.34 -23.94
N ALA A 131 26.84 0.04 -23.98
CA ALA A 131 26.37 -0.79 -25.10
C ALA A 131 24.82 -0.75 -25.18
N PRO A 132 24.24 -0.90 -26.40
CA PRO A 132 22.79 -0.97 -26.53
C PRO A 132 22.18 -2.05 -25.63
N GLY A 133 21.12 -1.70 -24.87
CA GLY A 133 20.47 -2.59 -23.93
C GLY A 133 21.26 -2.89 -22.63
N SER A 134 22.39 -2.19 -22.39
CA SER A 134 23.17 -2.32 -21.17
C SER A 134 22.90 -1.18 -20.20
N ASN A 135 22.73 -1.52 -18.92
CA ASN A 135 22.63 -0.57 -17.81
C ASN A 135 24.00 -0.30 -17.14
N ASP A 136 25.11 -0.78 -17.73
CA ASP A 136 26.46 -0.54 -17.20
C ASP A 136 26.91 0.90 -17.47
N LEU A 137 26.96 1.71 -16.43
CA LEU A 137 27.40 3.11 -16.46
C LEU A 137 28.91 3.28 -16.31
N SER A 138 29.70 2.20 -16.23
CA SER A 138 31.17 2.28 -16.10
C SER A 138 31.81 3.12 -17.19
N PRO A 139 31.44 3.03 -18.48
CA PRO A 139 31.99 3.89 -19.52
C PRO A 139 31.73 5.37 -19.29
N VAL A 140 30.52 5.71 -18.77
CA VAL A 140 30.12 7.09 -18.46
C VAL A 140 30.89 7.63 -17.25
N GLY A 141 31.09 6.79 -16.21
CA GLY A 141 31.95 7.14 -15.07
C GLY A 141 33.38 7.42 -15.47
N ILE A 142 33.97 6.61 -16.38
CA ILE A 142 35.32 6.84 -16.94
C ILE A 142 35.36 8.16 -17.72
N PHE A 143 34.31 8.49 -18.46
CA PHE A 143 34.18 9.79 -19.12
C PHE A 143 34.25 10.94 -18.11
N ALA A 144 33.39 10.89 -17.06
CA ALA A 144 33.39 11.92 -16.01
C ALA A 144 34.77 12.07 -15.34
N GLN A 145 35.44 10.96 -15.03
CA GLN A 145 36.78 10.96 -14.44
C GLN A 145 37.80 11.65 -15.34
N GLU A 146 37.81 11.33 -16.63
CA GLU A 146 38.76 11.97 -17.58
C GLU A 146 38.46 13.47 -17.71
N VAL A 147 37.21 13.86 -17.78
CA VAL A 147 36.80 15.26 -17.89
C VAL A 147 37.27 16.07 -16.69
N TRP A 148 36.97 15.62 -15.45
CA TRP A 148 37.35 16.39 -14.26
C TRP A 148 38.85 16.42 -14.03
N ASN A 149 39.59 15.34 -14.31
CA ASN A 149 41.06 15.34 -14.27
C ASN A 149 41.65 16.35 -15.26
N LYS A 150 41.06 16.47 -16.45
CA LYS A 150 41.52 17.41 -17.47
C LYS A 150 41.12 18.84 -17.15
N ALA A 151 39.93 19.06 -16.60
CA ALA A 151 39.51 20.38 -16.13
C ALA A 151 40.46 20.92 -15.04
N ASP A 152 40.90 20.08 -14.09
CA ASP A 152 41.88 20.44 -13.06
C ASP A 152 43.23 20.77 -13.66
N GLN A 153 43.73 19.93 -14.59
CA GLN A 153 45.03 20.19 -15.28
C GLN A 153 45.04 21.52 -16.04
N LEU A 154 43.95 21.90 -16.68
CA LEU A 154 43.83 23.15 -17.42
C LEU A 154 43.63 24.37 -16.52
N ASN A 155 43.07 24.16 -15.31
CA ASN A 155 42.73 25.22 -14.37
C ASN A 155 43.31 24.95 -12.96
N PRO A 156 44.64 24.83 -12.79
CA PRO A 156 45.28 24.33 -11.58
C PRO A 156 45.12 25.21 -10.34
N THR A 157 44.62 26.43 -10.50
CA THR A 157 44.37 27.40 -9.40
C THR A 157 42.90 27.67 -9.17
N PHE A 158 42.03 27.02 -9.93
CA PHE A 158 40.59 27.22 -9.82
C PHE A 158 40.03 26.50 -8.57
N ASN A 159 39.22 27.18 -7.74
CA ASN A 159 38.70 26.61 -6.52
C ASN A 159 37.43 25.78 -6.79
N PHE A 160 37.59 24.48 -6.99
CA PHE A 160 36.48 23.55 -7.17
C PHE A 160 35.61 23.35 -5.92
N SER A 161 36.12 23.67 -4.72
CA SER A 161 35.38 23.46 -3.47
C SER A 161 34.21 24.42 -3.22
N ASP A 162 34.09 25.46 -4.03
CA ASP A 162 33.00 26.43 -3.95
C ASP A 162 31.69 25.92 -4.62
N PHE A 163 31.71 24.72 -5.19
CA PHE A 163 30.61 24.19 -6.00
C PHE A 163 30.05 22.90 -5.41
N ASP A 164 28.73 22.72 -5.59
CA ASP A 164 27.95 21.59 -5.09
C ASP A 164 27.62 20.58 -6.19
N LEU A 165 27.41 21.05 -7.42
CA LEU A 165 27.06 20.26 -8.59
C LEU A 165 28.06 20.46 -9.72
N PHE A 166 28.55 19.37 -10.24
CA PHE A 166 29.60 19.33 -11.29
C PHE A 166 28.98 18.84 -12.61
N LEU A 167 28.80 19.76 -13.57
CA LEU A 167 28.05 19.52 -14.81
C LEU A 167 29.01 19.46 -16.01
N ILE A 168 28.82 18.48 -16.86
CA ILE A 168 29.49 18.29 -18.14
C ILE A 168 28.48 18.48 -19.26
N PHE A 169 28.67 19.54 -20.05
CA PHE A 169 28.04 19.63 -21.36
C PHE A 169 28.94 18.96 -22.39
N HIS A 170 28.47 17.96 -23.10
CA HIS A 170 29.21 17.24 -24.12
C HIS A 170 28.73 17.56 -25.54
N ALA A 171 29.59 17.57 -26.52
CA ALA A 171 29.24 17.75 -27.93
C ALA A 171 28.39 16.59 -28.42
N GLY A 172 27.43 16.87 -29.31
CA GLY A 172 26.54 15.90 -29.93
C GLY A 172 25.17 15.78 -29.22
N VAL A 173 24.39 14.82 -29.62
CA VAL A 173 22.98 14.59 -29.15
C VAL A 173 22.98 13.60 -27.99
N GLY A 174 21.97 13.66 -27.12
CA GLY A 174 21.73 12.69 -26.06
C GLY A 174 21.03 11.43 -26.56
N ARG A 175 21.13 10.33 -25.79
CA ARG A 175 20.41 9.07 -26.03
C ARG A 175 19.14 8.98 -25.19
N ASP A 176 18.46 10.08 -24.95
CA ASP A 176 17.42 10.16 -23.93
C ASP A 176 16.01 9.92 -24.48
N ILE A 177 15.85 9.97 -25.80
CA ILE A 177 14.56 9.88 -26.46
C ILE A 177 14.53 8.70 -27.44
N SER A 178 13.52 7.83 -27.31
CA SER A 178 13.19 6.81 -28.29
C SER A 178 12.27 7.39 -29.37
N LEU A 179 12.75 7.41 -30.60
CA LEU A 179 11.98 7.82 -31.78
C LEU A 179 11.67 6.62 -32.67
N PRO A 180 10.54 6.65 -33.41
CA PRO A 180 10.23 5.58 -34.39
C PRO A 180 11.28 5.51 -35.50
N GLY A 181 11.75 4.30 -35.75
CA GLY A 181 12.79 4.08 -36.76
C GLY A 181 14.18 4.40 -36.23
N SER A 182 15.12 3.52 -36.42
CA SER A 182 16.50 3.65 -35.95
C SER A 182 17.19 4.85 -36.58
N LEU A 183 17.31 5.93 -35.84
CA LEU A 183 17.90 7.20 -36.29
C LEU A 183 19.34 7.36 -35.84
N GLY A 184 20.05 6.26 -35.59
CA GLY A 184 21.50 6.25 -35.42
C GLY A 184 22.02 6.71 -34.06
N ASN A 185 21.21 6.76 -33.02
CA ASN A 185 21.58 7.24 -31.68
C ASN A 185 21.94 6.13 -30.68
N GLU A 186 22.19 4.93 -31.13
CA GLU A 186 22.43 3.78 -30.25
C GLU A 186 23.68 3.93 -29.35
N ARG A 187 24.62 4.79 -29.76
CA ARG A 187 25.89 5.00 -29.09
C ARG A 187 26.13 6.46 -28.66
N ASP A 188 25.08 7.30 -28.70
CA ASP A 188 25.10 8.60 -28.04
C ASP A 188 25.16 8.41 -26.52
N LEU A 189 25.65 9.41 -25.77
CA LEU A 189 25.66 9.34 -24.31
C LEU A 189 24.27 9.57 -23.73
N PRO A 190 23.87 8.82 -22.71
CA PRO A 190 22.66 9.14 -21.95
C PRO A 190 22.89 10.33 -21.03
N SER A 191 21.88 11.15 -20.81
CA SER A 191 21.86 12.12 -19.73
C SER A 191 21.68 11.41 -18.39
N VAL A 192 22.55 11.74 -17.43
CA VAL A 192 22.51 11.07 -16.12
C VAL A 192 23.15 11.92 -15.04
N TYR A 193 22.59 11.89 -13.85
CA TYR A 193 23.23 12.38 -12.63
C TYR A 193 23.95 11.23 -11.92
N LEU A 194 25.26 11.25 -11.94
CA LEU A 194 26.12 10.32 -11.21
C LEU A 194 26.30 10.83 -9.78
N SER A 195 25.50 10.31 -8.85
CA SER A 195 25.63 10.57 -7.41
C SER A 195 26.91 9.92 -6.84
N GLU A 196 27.28 10.27 -5.61
CA GLU A 196 28.39 9.57 -4.90
C GLU A 196 28.14 8.06 -4.81
N THR A 197 26.87 7.66 -4.59
CA THR A 197 26.47 6.24 -4.56
C THR A 197 26.65 5.58 -5.93
N THR A 198 26.19 6.22 -7.00
CA THR A 198 26.37 5.71 -8.36
C THR A 198 27.86 5.59 -8.73
N LEU A 199 28.69 6.57 -8.35
CA LEU A 199 30.13 6.53 -8.59
C LEU A 199 30.81 5.43 -7.76
N LYS A 200 30.37 5.15 -6.53
CA LYS A 200 30.86 4.01 -5.75
C LYS A 200 30.46 2.67 -6.39
N ASN A 201 29.27 2.56 -6.94
CA ASN A 201 28.87 1.36 -7.67
C ASN A 201 29.76 1.12 -8.93
N ILE A 202 30.20 2.19 -9.58
CA ILE A 202 31.10 2.11 -10.76
C ILE A 202 32.56 1.82 -10.37
N PHE A 203 33.13 2.52 -9.39
CA PHE A 203 34.54 2.49 -9.05
C PHE A 203 34.88 1.65 -7.81
N GLY A 204 33.89 1.13 -7.12
CA GLY A 204 33.99 0.35 -5.87
C GLY A 204 33.87 1.23 -4.62
N ASP A 205 33.60 0.58 -3.47
CA ASP A 205 33.32 1.23 -2.17
C ASP A 205 34.46 2.15 -1.68
N SER A 206 35.68 1.94 -2.16
CA SER A 206 36.84 2.77 -1.84
C SER A 206 36.88 4.12 -2.59
N PHE A 207 35.95 4.38 -3.48
CA PHE A 207 35.88 5.64 -4.20
C PHE A 207 35.53 6.80 -3.26
N THR A 208 36.40 7.81 -3.22
CA THR A 208 36.25 9.02 -2.38
C THR A 208 35.99 10.29 -3.17
N GLY A 209 35.87 10.18 -4.49
CA GLY A 209 35.70 11.27 -5.45
C GLY A 209 36.88 11.40 -6.44
N PHE A 210 36.71 12.21 -7.48
CA PHE A 210 37.74 12.53 -8.44
C PHE A 210 38.67 13.61 -7.84
N PRO A 211 39.98 13.33 -7.61
CA PRO A 211 40.84 14.27 -6.94
C PRO A 211 41.18 15.47 -7.84
N VAL A 212 41.04 16.68 -7.30
CA VAL A 212 41.37 17.96 -7.94
C VAL A 212 42.15 18.86 -6.97
N LEU A 213 42.69 20.00 -7.40
CA LEU A 213 43.48 20.90 -6.58
C LEU A 213 44.66 20.18 -5.89
N ASN A 214 45.42 19.40 -6.67
CA ASN A 214 46.53 18.58 -6.17
C ASN A 214 46.08 17.59 -5.07
N GLY A 215 44.85 17.10 -5.13
CA GLY A 215 44.26 16.14 -4.19
C GLY A 215 43.73 16.73 -2.88
N THR A 216 43.62 18.05 -2.76
CA THR A 216 43.06 18.71 -1.58
C THR A 216 41.54 18.73 -1.58
N PHE A 217 40.92 18.54 -2.74
CA PHE A 217 39.45 18.40 -2.88
C PHE A 217 39.13 17.20 -3.79
N ALA A 218 37.95 16.60 -3.60
CA ALA A 218 37.46 15.47 -4.38
C ALA A 218 36.04 15.72 -4.86
N ILE A 219 35.82 15.67 -6.18
CA ILE A 219 34.53 15.81 -6.81
C ILE A 219 33.75 14.49 -6.64
N LYS A 220 32.61 14.55 -5.99
CA LYS A 220 31.83 13.36 -5.60
C LYS A 220 30.54 13.13 -6.40
N ASN A 221 30.21 13.99 -7.33
CA ASN A 221 29.09 13.84 -8.25
C ASN A 221 29.47 14.38 -9.64
N SER A 222 28.72 13.96 -10.64
CA SER A 222 28.85 14.51 -11.99
C SER A 222 27.54 14.37 -12.75
N MET A 223 27.07 15.46 -13.32
CA MET A 223 25.90 15.45 -14.20
C MET A 223 26.40 15.52 -15.65
N ILE A 224 25.80 14.75 -16.52
CA ILE A 224 26.17 14.66 -17.94
C ILE A 224 24.95 15.05 -18.76
N ILE A 225 25.10 16.09 -19.59
CA ILE A 225 24.04 16.66 -20.42
C ILE A 225 24.60 16.87 -21.84
N PRO A 226 23.81 16.52 -22.88
CA PRO A 226 24.26 16.75 -24.27
C PRO A 226 24.22 18.24 -24.64
N GLU A 227 24.87 18.51 -25.77
CA GLU A 227 24.78 19.79 -26.44
C GLU A 227 23.30 20.17 -26.77
N THR A 228 22.55 19.21 -27.22
CA THR A 228 21.17 19.36 -27.66
C THR A 228 20.49 18.00 -27.73
N GLU A 229 19.15 17.97 -27.77
CA GLU A 229 18.33 16.82 -28.15
C GLU A 229 17.76 16.95 -29.58
N SER A 230 18.02 18.07 -30.25
CA SER A 230 17.63 18.27 -31.66
C SER A 230 18.38 17.32 -32.60
N ARG A 231 17.69 16.82 -33.63
CA ARG A 231 18.22 15.80 -34.55
C ARG A 231 17.85 16.08 -35.98
N GLU A 232 18.80 15.86 -36.90
CA GLU A 232 18.47 15.82 -38.33
C GLU A 232 17.83 14.50 -38.69
N LEU A 233 16.63 14.60 -39.27
CA LEU A 233 15.89 13.46 -39.78
C LEU A 233 15.93 13.44 -41.29
N GLU A 234 16.26 12.29 -41.90
CA GLU A 234 16.29 12.13 -43.35
C GLU A 234 14.94 11.56 -43.81
N THR A 235 14.28 12.28 -44.73
CA THR A 235 12.99 11.87 -45.29
C THR A 235 13.08 11.74 -46.80
N ILE A 236 12.04 11.20 -47.44
CA ILE A 236 11.92 11.09 -48.90
C ILE A 236 12.04 12.46 -49.58
N THR A 237 11.71 13.54 -48.87
CA THR A 237 11.70 14.92 -49.39
C THR A 237 12.98 15.70 -49.06
N GLY A 238 13.90 15.12 -48.30
CA GLY A 238 15.14 15.76 -47.85
C GLY A 238 15.34 15.69 -46.32
N LYS A 239 16.34 16.40 -45.82
CA LYS A 239 16.61 16.51 -44.40
C LYS A 239 15.77 17.60 -43.77
N PHE A 240 15.26 17.36 -42.58
CA PHE A 240 14.66 18.37 -41.70
C PHE A 240 15.23 18.25 -40.30
N LEU A 241 15.19 19.35 -39.54
CA LEU A 241 15.58 19.35 -38.14
C LEU A 241 14.38 19.09 -37.27
N PHE A 242 14.44 18.04 -36.43
CA PHE A 242 13.53 17.81 -35.34
C PHE A 242 14.07 18.53 -34.11
N GLU A 243 13.42 19.60 -33.73
CA GLU A 243 13.91 20.56 -32.74
C GLU A 243 13.46 20.20 -31.32
N ILE A 244 14.43 19.98 -30.43
CA ILE A 244 14.18 19.68 -29.00
C ILE A 244 15.24 20.40 -28.15
N SER A 245 14.78 21.30 -27.27
CA SER A 245 15.61 22.00 -26.31
C SER A 245 15.99 21.09 -25.12
N ILE A 246 17.08 21.40 -24.44
CA ILE A 246 17.55 20.70 -23.24
C ILE A 246 17.06 21.31 -21.93
N ASN A 247 16.23 22.34 -21.94
CA ASN A 247 15.80 23.06 -20.72
C ASN A 247 15.07 22.13 -19.73
N GLY A 248 14.08 21.36 -20.20
CA GLY A 248 13.32 20.42 -19.35
C GLY A 248 14.20 19.29 -18.83
N LEU A 249 15.07 18.75 -19.70
CA LEU A 249 16.04 17.72 -19.34
C LEU A 249 17.02 18.21 -18.26
N LEU A 250 17.54 19.42 -18.42
CA LEU A 250 18.44 20.03 -17.45
C LEU A 250 17.75 20.36 -16.12
N ALA A 251 16.48 20.81 -16.16
CA ALA A 251 15.69 21.03 -14.96
C ALA A 251 15.45 19.72 -14.20
N ALA A 252 15.04 18.64 -14.87
CA ALA A 252 14.82 17.35 -14.23
C ALA A 252 16.13 16.75 -13.69
N SER A 253 17.25 16.89 -14.42
CA SER A 253 18.57 16.44 -13.96
C SER A 253 19.05 17.19 -12.71
N VAL A 254 18.80 18.51 -12.62
CA VAL A 254 19.10 19.29 -11.40
C VAL A 254 18.15 18.87 -10.26
N ALA A 255 16.87 18.56 -10.54
CA ALA A 255 15.96 18.00 -9.55
C ALA A 255 16.46 16.64 -9.00
N SER A 256 17.07 15.80 -9.85
CA SER A 256 17.73 14.56 -9.42
C SER A 256 18.91 14.82 -8.48
N HIS A 257 19.73 15.86 -8.72
CA HIS A 257 20.78 16.28 -7.77
C HIS A 257 20.18 16.75 -6.43
N LEU A 258 19.04 17.43 -6.45
CA LEU A 258 18.32 17.87 -5.25
C LEU A 258 17.66 16.71 -4.49
N GLY A 259 17.56 15.51 -5.08
CA GLY A 259 17.08 14.28 -4.45
C GLY A 259 15.72 13.80 -4.94
N LEU A 260 15.12 14.39 -5.98
CA LEU A 260 13.91 13.83 -6.57
C LEU A 260 14.20 12.52 -7.31
N PRO A 261 13.40 11.46 -7.09
CA PRO A 261 13.47 10.23 -7.90
C PRO A 261 12.73 10.42 -9.22
N ASP A 262 13.00 9.53 -10.17
CA ASP A 262 12.22 9.44 -11.40
C ASP A 262 10.81 8.93 -11.11
N LEU A 263 9.79 9.49 -11.77
CA LEU A 263 8.38 9.11 -11.62
C LEU A 263 7.79 8.42 -12.85
N PHE A 264 8.60 8.13 -13.86
CA PHE A 264 8.24 7.24 -14.98
C PHE A 264 8.67 5.80 -14.68
N ASP A 265 8.22 4.84 -15.48
CA ASP A 265 8.69 3.46 -15.41
C ASP A 265 10.16 3.38 -15.89
N THR A 266 11.09 3.28 -14.96
CA THR A 266 12.53 3.27 -15.23
C THR A 266 13.03 1.99 -15.92
N GLU A 267 12.25 0.94 -16.00
CA GLU A 267 12.59 -0.30 -16.73
C GLU A 267 12.24 -0.20 -18.21
N THR A 268 11.10 0.41 -18.54
CA THR A 268 10.62 0.53 -19.93
C THR A 268 10.81 1.93 -20.50
N GLY A 269 10.98 2.94 -19.67
CA GLY A 269 11.03 4.35 -20.04
C GLY A 269 9.65 4.95 -20.36
N TYR A 270 8.56 4.22 -20.11
CA TYR A 270 7.22 4.75 -20.37
C TYR A 270 6.77 5.71 -19.27
N SER A 271 5.96 6.67 -19.69
CA SER A 271 5.34 7.62 -18.77
C SER A 271 4.53 6.89 -17.68
N ALA A 272 4.45 7.47 -16.49
CA ALA A 272 3.58 7.00 -15.42
C ALA A 272 2.71 8.11 -14.83
N ILE A 273 3.17 9.36 -14.85
CA ILE A 273 2.39 10.51 -14.39
C ILE A 273 2.11 11.53 -15.51
N GLY A 274 2.47 11.22 -16.74
CA GLY A 274 2.21 12.09 -17.89
C GLY A 274 2.88 13.46 -17.76
N ARG A 275 2.17 14.49 -18.23
CA ARG A 275 2.61 15.89 -18.16
C ARG A 275 2.14 16.59 -16.88
N PHE A 276 1.93 15.88 -15.76
CA PHE A 276 1.39 16.44 -14.53
C PHE A 276 2.44 16.77 -13.46
N GLY A 277 3.69 16.31 -13.63
CA GLY A 277 4.81 16.58 -12.72
C GLY A 277 6.11 16.78 -13.48
N LEU A 278 7.22 17.04 -12.76
CA LEU A 278 8.52 17.31 -13.39
C LEU A 278 9.26 16.03 -13.83
N MET A 279 9.22 14.98 -12.99
CA MET A 279 10.11 13.83 -13.10
C MET A 279 9.56 12.71 -14.00
N ASP A 280 8.86 13.07 -15.07
CA ASP A 280 8.37 12.15 -16.11
C ASP A 280 8.86 12.57 -17.50
N GLY A 281 9.16 11.60 -18.36
CA GLY A 281 9.68 11.86 -19.70
C GLY A 281 8.78 12.74 -20.56
N GLN A 282 7.46 12.63 -20.42
CA GLN A 282 6.51 13.47 -21.17
C GLN A 282 6.53 14.93 -20.69
N SER A 283 6.77 15.16 -19.40
CA SER A 283 6.94 16.48 -18.82
C SER A 283 8.28 17.12 -19.22
N ILE A 284 9.35 16.34 -19.16
CA ILE A 284 10.72 16.78 -19.50
C ILE A 284 10.77 17.34 -20.93
N PHE A 285 10.08 16.67 -21.86
CA PHE A 285 10.07 17.07 -23.27
C PHE A 285 8.80 17.84 -23.69
N ALA A 286 8.03 18.34 -22.72
CA ALA A 286 6.88 19.21 -23.01
C ALA A 286 7.33 20.46 -23.80
N TYR A 287 6.54 20.86 -24.77
CA TYR A 287 6.88 21.96 -25.71
C TYR A 287 8.28 21.81 -26.31
N ASN A 288 8.56 20.66 -26.88
CA ASN A 288 9.87 20.33 -27.47
C ASN A 288 11.03 20.58 -26.48
N GLY A 289 10.85 20.25 -25.18
CA GLY A 289 11.87 20.42 -24.15
C GLY A 289 12.11 21.88 -23.71
N CYS A 290 11.35 22.85 -24.21
CA CYS A 290 11.54 24.25 -23.86
C CYS A 290 11.31 24.56 -22.39
N PHE A 291 10.30 23.98 -21.80
CA PHE A 291 10.03 24.06 -20.36
C PHE A 291 9.05 22.96 -19.91
N PRO A 292 9.32 22.32 -18.77
CA PRO A 292 8.40 21.38 -18.13
C PRO A 292 7.34 22.15 -17.34
N PRO A 293 6.22 21.47 -16.95
CA PRO A 293 5.27 22.03 -15.98
C PRO A 293 5.92 22.22 -14.60
N GLU A 294 5.19 22.83 -13.67
CA GLU A 294 5.59 22.79 -12.26
C GLU A 294 5.60 21.35 -11.74
N PRO A 295 6.47 21.03 -10.76
CA PRO A 295 6.43 19.75 -10.08
C PRO A 295 5.05 19.43 -9.51
N SER A 296 4.70 18.16 -9.42
CA SER A 296 3.47 17.66 -8.79
C SER A 296 3.34 18.07 -7.32
N ALA A 297 2.16 17.96 -6.75
CA ALA A 297 1.93 18.16 -5.32
C ALA A 297 2.87 17.29 -4.47
N TRP A 298 3.07 16.01 -4.86
CA TRP A 298 3.97 15.10 -4.14
C TRP A 298 5.44 15.55 -4.23
N GLU A 299 5.93 15.88 -5.43
CA GLU A 299 7.30 16.38 -5.61
C GLU A 299 7.57 17.64 -4.79
N LYS A 300 6.63 18.60 -4.77
CA LYS A 300 6.74 19.83 -3.96
C LYS A 300 6.80 19.55 -2.47
N ILE A 301 5.97 18.62 -1.96
CA ILE A 301 5.94 18.22 -0.55
C ILE A 301 7.20 17.42 -0.21
N TYR A 302 7.56 16.45 -1.05
CA TYR A 302 8.76 15.64 -0.88
C TYR A 302 10.01 16.50 -0.78
N MET A 303 10.11 17.57 -1.57
CA MET A 303 11.22 18.55 -1.51
C MET A 303 11.06 19.60 -0.40
N GLY A 304 9.97 19.60 0.34
CA GLY A 304 9.68 20.62 1.36
C GLY A 304 9.43 22.02 0.78
N TRP A 305 9.08 22.11 -0.51
CA TRP A 305 8.77 23.38 -1.17
C TRP A 305 7.36 23.87 -0.89
N ALA A 306 6.46 22.93 -0.58
CA ALA A 306 5.09 23.21 -0.18
C ALA A 306 4.67 22.32 1.01
N GLU A 307 3.60 22.74 1.68
CA GLU A 307 2.93 21.97 2.72
C GLU A 307 1.48 21.70 2.29
N ALA A 308 0.93 20.57 2.71
CA ALA A 308 -0.46 20.24 2.49
C ALA A 308 -1.30 20.51 3.74
N GLU A 309 -2.50 21.06 3.57
CA GLU A 309 -3.51 21.03 4.61
C GLU A 309 -4.06 19.61 4.76
N VAL A 310 -4.04 19.07 5.98
CA VAL A 310 -4.51 17.71 6.27
C VAL A 310 -5.90 17.78 6.88
N ILE A 311 -6.87 17.07 6.30
CA ILE A 311 -8.22 16.99 6.88
C ILE A 311 -8.40 15.72 7.70
N ASN A 312 -9.21 15.81 8.75
CA ASN A 312 -9.61 14.69 9.59
C ASN A 312 -10.87 14.00 9.04
N PRO A 313 -11.21 12.76 9.48
CA PRO A 313 -12.47 12.12 9.13
C PRO A 313 -13.69 13.02 9.40
N GLY A 314 -14.58 13.10 8.43
CA GLY A 314 -15.78 13.93 8.47
C GLY A 314 -16.19 14.47 7.10
N ASP A 315 -17.23 15.27 7.05
CA ASP A 315 -17.70 15.93 5.84
C ASP A 315 -17.08 17.31 5.72
N HIS A 316 -16.40 17.61 4.61
CA HIS A 316 -15.72 18.88 4.37
C HIS A 316 -16.15 19.53 3.06
N PHE A 317 -16.39 20.82 3.09
CA PHE A 317 -16.49 21.66 1.90
C PHE A 317 -15.17 22.38 1.70
N ILE A 318 -14.48 22.06 0.61
CA ILE A 318 -13.12 22.52 0.32
C ILE A 318 -13.15 23.54 -0.82
N THR A 319 -12.26 24.51 -0.73
CA THR A 319 -11.91 25.40 -1.85
C THR A 319 -10.40 25.44 -2.00
N LEU A 320 -9.89 25.04 -3.16
CA LEU A 320 -8.47 25.07 -3.50
C LEU A 320 -8.16 26.20 -4.46
N ALA A 321 -7.17 27.00 -4.14
CA ALA A 321 -6.64 28.03 -5.02
C ALA A 321 -5.53 27.45 -5.90
N ALA A 322 -5.47 27.88 -7.17
CA ALA A 322 -4.27 27.69 -7.98
C ALA A 322 -3.11 28.45 -7.34
N LYS A 323 -1.90 27.86 -7.36
CA LYS A 323 -0.72 28.39 -6.65
C LYS A 323 -0.48 29.88 -6.87
N LEU A 324 -0.49 30.33 -8.12
CA LEU A 324 -0.21 31.73 -8.46
C LEU A 324 -1.36 32.70 -8.12
N ALA A 325 -2.59 32.20 -7.90
CA ALA A 325 -3.74 32.97 -7.48
C ALA A 325 -3.95 32.98 -5.97
N ALA A 326 -3.17 32.15 -5.21
CA ALA A 326 -3.37 31.94 -3.80
C ALA A 326 -2.93 33.12 -2.94
N SER A 327 -3.75 33.48 -1.96
CA SER A 327 -3.38 34.36 -0.85
C SER A 327 -2.83 33.52 0.30
N VAL A 328 -2.20 34.13 1.30
CA VAL A 328 -1.60 33.46 2.45
C VAL A 328 -2.60 32.57 3.22
N SER A 329 -3.89 32.86 3.16
CA SER A 329 -4.96 32.11 3.83
C SER A 329 -5.61 31.02 2.95
N ASP A 330 -5.20 30.90 1.70
CA ASP A 330 -5.81 29.93 0.78
C ASP A 330 -5.09 28.59 0.85
N THR A 331 -5.86 27.51 0.85
CA THR A 331 -5.33 26.15 0.68
C THR A 331 -4.95 25.93 -0.78
N VAL A 332 -3.73 25.47 -1.01
CA VAL A 332 -3.19 25.16 -2.35
C VAL A 332 -3.14 23.65 -2.58
N ILE A 333 -2.72 22.90 -1.57
CA ILE A 333 -2.64 21.43 -1.61
C ILE A 333 -3.40 20.87 -0.40
N LEU A 334 -4.30 19.93 -0.66
CA LEU A 334 -5.05 19.21 0.36
C LEU A 334 -4.53 17.78 0.46
N LYS A 335 -4.32 17.27 1.69
CA LYS A 335 -4.04 15.85 1.96
C LYS A 335 -5.27 15.21 2.59
N VAL A 336 -5.76 14.13 1.97
CA VAL A 336 -6.92 13.33 2.39
C VAL A 336 -6.43 11.93 2.75
N PRO A 337 -6.05 11.67 4.01
CA PRO A 337 -5.54 10.36 4.43
C PRO A 337 -6.68 9.35 4.60
N PHE A 338 -6.47 8.09 4.26
CA PHE A 338 -7.42 7.02 4.50
C PHE A 338 -6.81 5.81 5.23
N ASN A 339 -5.50 5.63 5.19
CA ASN A 339 -4.80 4.70 6.08
C ASN A 339 -3.43 5.28 6.49
N SER A 340 -2.56 4.49 7.12
CA SER A 340 -1.25 4.97 7.60
C SER A 340 -0.25 5.24 6.49
N THR A 341 -0.45 4.69 5.29
CA THR A 341 0.49 4.71 4.17
C THR A 341 -0.06 5.34 2.91
N GLU A 342 -1.38 5.31 2.72
CA GLU A 342 -2.02 5.77 1.52
C GLU A 342 -2.91 7.00 1.77
N TYR A 343 -2.87 7.93 0.84
CA TYR A 343 -3.65 9.17 0.90
C TYR A 343 -3.81 9.79 -0.48
N PHE A 344 -4.80 10.64 -0.64
CA PHE A 344 -4.91 11.51 -1.81
C PHE A 344 -4.27 12.87 -1.52
N LEU A 345 -3.49 13.37 -2.51
CA LEU A 345 -3.14 14.78 -2.60
C LEU A 345 -3.98 15.42 -3.69
N ILE A 346 -4.52 16.59 -3.40
CA ILE A 346 -5.43 17.29 -4.30
C ILE A 346 -4.92 18.71 -4.50
N GLU A 347 -4.76 19.13 -5.74
CA GLU A 347 -4.34 20.48 -6.10
C GLU A 347 -5.19 21.05 -7.25
N ASN A 348 -5.32 22.37 -7.31
CA ASN A 348 -5.94 23.09 -8.43
C ASN A 348 -4.85 23.57 -9.38
N ARG A 349 -4.78 23.00 -10.59
CA ARG A 349 -3.78 23.34 -11.60
C ARG A 349 -4.44 24.15 -12.73
N GLN A 350 -3.83 25.29 -13.07
CA GLN A 350 -4.32 26.20 -14.10
C GLN A 350 -3.17 26.63 -15.02
N ARG A 351 -3.37 26.51 -16.32
CA ARG A 351 -2.35 26.84 -17.33
C ARG A 351 -2.11 28.34 -17.46
N ASP A 352 -3.14 29.16 -17.23
CA ASP A 352 -3.13 30.61 -17.42
C ASP A 352 -3.93 31.26 -16.27
N VAL A 353 -3.28 31.42 -15.10
CA VAL A 353 -3.90 31.93 -13.89
C VAL A 353 -4.28 33.42 -14.07
N ASN A 354 -3.43 34.18 -14.78
CA ASN A 354 -3.59 35.60 -14.98
C ASN A 354 -4.57 35.91 -16.12
N ASN A 355 -4.99 34.93 -16.90
CA ASN A 355 -5.85 35.09 -18.10
C ASN A 355 -5.28 36.06 -19.12
N ASP A 356 -3.96 36.10 -19.25
CA ASP A 356 -3.30 37.05 -20.14
C ASP A 356 -2.43 36.38 -21.24
N GLY A 357 -2.45 35.02 -21.30
CA GLY A 357 -1.67 34.19 -22.21
C GLY A 357 -0.26 33.89 -21.68
N ALA A 358 0.50 33.07 -22.36
CA ALA A 358 1.87 32.74 -21.98
C ALA A 358 2.85 33.84 -22.34
N ASN A 359 3.62 34.33 -21.38
CA ASN A 359 4.73 35.27 -21.61
C ASN A 359 6.05 34.51 -21.52
N ILE A 360 6.71 34.31 -22.66
CA ILE A 360 7.95 33.57 -22.76
C ILE A 360 9.10 34.53 -23.03
N VAL A 361 10.11 34.46 -22.18
CA VAL A 361 11.38 35.19 -22.35
C VAL A 361 12.39 34.26 -22.97
N TYR A 362 12.98 34.67 -24.10
CA TYR A 362 14.00 33.86 -24.79
C TYR A 362 15.12 34.76 -25.33
N LYS A 363 16.28 34.18 -25.55
CA LYS A 363 17.44 34.85 -26.10
C LYS A 363 17.63 34.47 -27.55
N SER A 364 17.68 35.45 -28.43
CA SER A 364 17.93 35.25 -29.87
C SER A 364 18.92 36.29 -30.39
N ASN A 365 19.94 35.81 -31.09
CA ASN A 365 21.00 36.66 -31.63
C ASN A 365 21.61 37.64 -30.63
N GLY A 366 21.82 37.19 -29.38
CA GLY A 366 22.36 37.99 -28.27
C GLY A 366 21.36 38.97 -27.63
N ASN A 367 20.12 39.06 -28.12
CA ASN A 367 19.06 39.92 -27.56
C ASN A 367 18.07 39.12 -26.72
N ILE A 368 17.64 39.65 -25.59
CA ILE A 368 16.55 39.09 -24.77
C ILE A 368 15.24 39.62 -25.32
N ILE A 369 14.35 38.72 -25.68
CA ILE A 369 13.03 38.99 -26.26
C ILE A 369 11.97 38.44 -25.33
N ASN A 370 10.93 39.24 -25.06
CA ASN A 370 9.73 38.79 -24.39
C ASN A 370 8.62 38.66 -25.42
N ARG A 371 7.99 37.52 -25.55
CA ARG A 371 6.93 37.23 -26.49
C ARG A 371 5.68 36.72 -25.74
N LYS A 372 4.55 37.34 -26.02
CA LYS A 372 3.25 36.96 -25.49
C LYS A 372 2.49 36.11 -26.50
N PHE A 373 2.04 34.94 -26.07
CA PHE A 373 1.14 34.05 -26.81
C PHE A 373 -0.27 34.27 -26.23
N THR A 374 -1.22 34.67 -27.08
CA THR A 374 -2.57 34.97 -26.65
C THR A 374 -3.46 33.74 -26.62
N LYS A 375 -4.44 33.73 -25.70
CA LYS A 375 -5.34 32.61 -25.40
C LYS A 375 -6.22 32.15 -26.59
N ASP A 376 -6.47 32.96 -27.60
CA ASP A 376 -7.43 32.72 -28.65
C ASP A 376 -6.97 31.72 -29.71
N THR A 377 -5.72 31.32 -29.70
CA THR A 377 -5.15 30.40 -30.66
C THR A 377 -5.16 28.96 -30.14
N THR A 378 -6.26 28.50 -29.53
CA THR A 378 -6.45 27.13 -29.06
C THR A 378 -5.46 26.62 -28.03
N GLY A 379 -4.80 27.48 -27.27
CA GLY A 379 -3.74 27.18 -26.33
C GLY A 379 -2.36 27.19 -27.00
N PHE A 380 -1.34 27.01 -26.19
CA PHE A 380 0.04 26.89 -26.67
C PHE A 380 0.32 25.39 -26.88
N TYR A 381 0.49 24.95 -28.11
CA TYR A 381 0.79 23.54 -28.46
C TYR A 381 2.26 23.40 -28.87
N SER A 382 2.80 22.18 -28.88
CA SER A 382 4.20 21.90 -29.21
C SER A 382 4.65 22.51 -30.56
N TYR A 383 3.77 22.56 -31.55
CA TYR A 383 4.09 23.18 -32.84
C TYR A 383 4.15 24.73 -32.80
N ASP A 384 3.67 25.37 -31.74
CA ASP A 384 3.82 26.81 -31.54
C ASP A 384 5.27 27.19 -31.23
N THR A 385 6.08 26.23 -30.77
CA THR A 385 7.50 26.40 -30.53
C THR A 385 8.30 26.73 -31.78
N ASP A 386 7.84 26.33 -32.97
CA ASP A 386 8.44 26.71 -34.28
C ASP A 386 8.57 28.23 -34.45
N SER A 387 7.86 29.00 -33.69
CA SER A 387 7.92 30.45 -33.70
C SER A 387 8.88 31.03 -32.67
N LEU A 388 9.49 30.21 -31.80
CA LEU A 388 10.50 30.61 -30.82
C LEU A 388 11.89 30.41 -31.45
N ALA A 389 12.51 31.50 -31.83
CA ALA A 389 13.83 31.48 -32.44
C ALA A 389 14.88 31.83 -31.39
N GLY A 390 15.49 30.84 -30.75
CA GLY A 390 16.49 31.02 -29.70
C GLY A 390 16.32 30.13 -28.49
N VAL A 391 17.02 30.42 -27.40
CA VAL A 391 16.98 29.66 -26.14
C VAL A 391 15.96 30.30 -25.19
N VAL A 392 15.00 29.50 -24.68
CA VAL A 392 14.06 29.97 -23.67
C VAL A 392 14.75 30.17 -22.33
N LEU A 393 14.62 31.36 -21.75
CA LEU A 393 15.20 31.74 -20.46
C LEU A 393 14.19 31.70 -19.30
N ASP A 394 12.92 31.89 -19.59
CA ASP A 394 11.85 31.95 -18.57
C ASP A 394 10.47 31.82 -19.21
N ALA A 395 9.50 31.37 -18.43
CA ALA A 395 8.08 31.49 -18.70
C ALA A 395 7.39 32.09 -17.46
N ASP A 396 6.33 32.85 -17.64
CA ASP A 396 5.60 33.44 -16.51
C ASP A 396 4.87 32.38 -15.69
N GLU A 397 4.30 31.39 -16.37
CA GLU A 397 3.55 30.27 -15.81
C GLU A 397 4.00 28.93 -16.45
N PHE A 398 4.69 28.08 -15.69
CA PHE A 398 5.19 26.81 -16.23
C PHE A 398 4.07 25.78 -16.47
N ASP A 399 2.94 25.90 -15.77
CA ASP A 399 1.77 25.04 -15.97
C ASP A 399 1.09 25.18 -17.36
N TRP A 400 1.57 26.07 -18.19
CA TRP A 400 1.26 26.05 -19.62
C TRP A 400 1.59 24.69 -20.26
N ALA A 401 2.57 23.96 -19.72
CA ALA A 401 2.95 22.64 -20.19
C ALA A 401 1.92 21.53 -19.86
N LEU A 402 0.97 21.78 -18.97
CA LEU A 402 -0.10 20.83 -18.64
C LEU A 402 -1.04 20.59 -19.82
N PRO A 403 -1.68 19.39 -19.91
CA PRO A 403 -2.65 19.11 -20.95
C PRO A 403 -4.00 19.86 -20.78
N GLY A 404 -4.29 20.40 -19.58
CA GLY A 404 -5.56 21.06 -19.28
C GLY A 404 -5.56 21.87 -18.00
N ASN A 405 -6.77 22.18 -17.48
CA ASN A 405 -7.00 22.94 -16.26
C ASN A 405 -8.03 22.24 -15.38
N GLY A 406 -7.88 22.29 -14.07
CA GLY A 406 -8.83 21.75 -13.10
C GLY A 406 -8.18 21.20 -11.85
N ILE A 407 -8.94 20.42 -11.11
CA ILE A 407 -8.44 19.68 -9.97
C ILE A 407 -7.70 18.43 -10.46
N VAL A 408 -6.53 18.19 -9.89
CA VAL A 408 -5.77 16.95 -10.05
C VAL A 408 -5.83 16.19 -8.72
N ILE A 409 -6.16 14.91 -8.77
CA ILE A 409 -6.14 13.99 -7.63
C ILE A 409 -4.96 13.05 -7.83
N TRP A 410 -4.05 13.05 -6.87
CA TRP A 410 -2.91 12.16 -6.80
C TRP A 410 -3.19 11.06 -5.79
N HIS A 411 -2.98 9.80 -6.15
CA HIS A 411 -2.94 8.67 -5.23
C HIS A 411 -1.48 8.43 -4.81
N ILE A 412 -1.23 8.50 -3.53
CA ILE A 412 0.11 8.32 -2.97
C ILE A 412 0.12 7.09 -2.06
N ASP A 413 1.10 6.22 -2.28
CA ASP A 413 1.35 5.03 -1.47
C ASP A 413 2.79 5.07 -0.94
N ASP A 414 2.95 5.51 0.31
CA ASP A 414 4.25 5.62 0.96
C ASP A 414 4.96 4.26 1.13
N ASN A 415 4.21 3.14 1.17
CA ASN A 415 4.80 1.79 1.19
C ASN A 415 5.53 1.51 -0.11
N VAL A 416 4.85 1.69 -1.25
CA VAL A 416 5.43 1.48 -2.57
C VAL A 416 6.65 2.38 -2.77
N ILE A 417 6.53 3.65 -2.36
CA ILE A 417 7.63 4.61 -2.43
C ILE A 417 8.82 4.11 -1.61
N ASN A 418 8.64 3.76 -0.35
CA ASN A 418 9.73 3.33 0.54
C ASN A 418 10.38 2.00 0.09
N GLU A 419 9.58 1.06 -0.40
CA GLU A 419 10.06 -0.23 -0.92
C GLU A 419 10.97 -0.05 -2.16
N ASN A 420 10.66 0.93 -3.04
CA ASN A 420 11.25 1.04 -4.38
C ASN A 420 12.15 2.26 -4.58
N LEU A 421 12.20 3.20 -3.63
CA LEU A 421 12.97 4.45 -3.76
C LEU A 421 14.46 4.20 -4.01
N SER A 422 15.08 3.28 -3.26
CA SER A 422 16.53 3.01 -3.36
C SER A 422 16.95 2.45 -4.72
N GLU A 423 16.02 1.81 -5.44
CA GLU A 423 16.24 1.26 -6.78
C GLU A 423 15.69 2.17 -7.88
N ASN A 424 15.11 3.31 -7.50
CA ASN A 424 14.44 4.24 -8.42
C ASN A 424 13.33 3.60 -9.25
N LYS A 425 12.50 2.77 -8.61
CA LYS A 425 11.42 1.98 -9.23
C LYS A 425 10.03 2.28 -8.68
N ILE A 426 9.81 3.51 -8.19
CA ILE A 426 8.57 3.92 -7.51
C ILE A 426 7.32 3.65 -8.36
N ASN A 427 7.39 3.83 -9.68
CA ASN A 427 6.28 3.73 -10.62
C ASN A 427 6.47 2.64 -11.68
N THR A 428 7.34 1.66 -11.46
CA THR A 428 7.61 0.58 -12.43
C THR A 428 6.44 -0.41 -12.55
N ASP A 429 5.73 -0.67 -11.44
CA ASP A 429 4.50 -1.48 -11.48
C ASP A 429 3.29 -0.59 -11.78
N LYS A 430 2.76 -0.67 -13.00
CA LYS A 430 1.62 0.14 -13.44
C LYS A 430 0.32 -0.13 -12.67
N PHE A 431 0.20 -1.25 -11.98
CA PHE A 431 -0.98 -1.59 -11.16
C PHE A 431 -0.81 -1.21 -9.69
N ARG A 432 0.40 -0.77 -9.30
CA ARG A 432 0.74 -0.39 -7.95
C ARG A 432 1.82 0.70 -7.97
N ARG A 433 1.46 1.88 -8.46
CA ARG A 433 2.35 3.04 -8.48
C ARG A 433 2.45 3.68 -7.10
N GLY A 434 3.60 4.22 -6.76
CA GLY A 434 3.79 4.99 -5.53
C GLY A 434 3.24 6.40 -5.62
N VAL A 435 3.28 6.99 -6.83
CA VAL A 435 2.71 8.31 -7.15
C VAL A 435 1.93 8.16 -8.45
N ASP A 436 0.62 8.24 -8.39
CA ASP A 436 -0.27 8.04 -9.54
C ASP A 436 -1.26 9.21 -9.70
N VAL A 437 -1.74 9.40 -10.92
CA VAL A 437 -2.79 10.38 -11.26
C VAL A 437 -4.12 9.64 -11.41
N GLU A 438 -5.13 10.08 -10.67
CA GLU A 438 -6.50 9.58 -10.83
C GLU A 438 -7.18 10.30 -11.99
N GLU A 439 -7.11 9.69 -13.19
CA GLU A 439 -7.55 10.26 -14.47
C GLU A 439 -9.08 10.39 -14.49
N ALA A 440 -9.59 11.63 -14.47
CA ALA A 440 -11.02 11.90 -14.29
C ALA A 440 -11.90 11.35 -15.41
N ASP A 441 -11.37 11.15 -16.58
CA ASP A 441 -12.11 10.62 -17.73
C ASP A 441 -12.53 9.15 -17.56
N GLY A 442 -11.96 8.45 -16.57
CA GLY A 442 -12.29 7.07 -16.21
C GLY A 442 -11.48 6.02 -16.96
N VAL A 443 -10.44 6.43 -17.70
CA VAL A 443 -9.52 5.53 -18.40
C VAL A 443 -8.11 5.81 -17.91
N GLN A 444 -7.55 4.92 -17.10
CA GLN A 444 -6.17 5.03 -16.64
C GLN A 444 -5.23 4.67 -17.80
N ASP A 445 -4.93 5.67 -18.66
CA ASP A 445 -4.19 5.43 -19.90
C ASP A 445 -2.85 6.16 -20.01
N ILE A 446 -2.47 6.93 -19.02
CA ILE A 446 -1.14 7.53 -18.93
C ILE A 446 -0.08 6.41 -18.91
N GLY A 447 0.83 6.44 -19.90
CA GLY A 447 1.87 5.42 -20.10
C GLY A 447 1.43 4.20 -20.91
N GLU A 448 0.15 4.08 -21.24
CA GLU A 448 -0.34 3.00 -22.10
C GLU A 448 -0.04 3.27 -23.57
N LYS A 449 0.11 2.17 -24.33
CA LYS A 449 0.42 2.21 -25.76
C LYS A 449 -0.84 2.24 -26.60
N PHE A 450 -0.92 3.24 -27.47
CA PHE A 450 -1.97 3.32 -28.47
C PHE A 450 -1.39 3.22 -29.87
N PHE A 451 -2.22 2.76 -30.80
CA PHE A 451 -1.90 2.84 -32.20
C PHE A 451 -2.86 3.82 -32.86
N THR A 452 -2.30 4.84 -33.52
CA THR A 452 -3.11 5.74 -34.34
C THR A 452 -3.79 4.96 -35.47
N ILE A 453 -4.79 5.56 -36.08
CA ILE A 453 -5.45 4.98 -37.29
C ILE A 453 -4.47 4.76 -38.47
N PHE A 454 -3.27 5.35 -38.40
CA PHE A 454 -2.20 5.20 -39.40
C PHE A 454 -1.19 4.13 -39.00
N GLY A 455 -1.34 3.49 -37.84
CA GLY A 455 -0.46 2.45 -37.33
C GLY A 455 0.75 2.96 -36.54
N ASP A 456 0.84 4.26 -36.26
CA ASP A 456 1.90 4.83 -35.43
C ASP A 456 1.63 4.53 -33.96
N GLN A 457 2.65 4.15 -33.20
CA GLN A 457 2.56 3.95 -31.77
C GLN A 457 2.72 5.28 -31.05
N VAL A 458 1.85 5.57 -30.10
CA VAL A 458 1.92 6.70 -29.17
C VAL A 458 1.75 6.21 -27.73
N ILE A 459 2.32 6.96 -26.78
CA ILE A 459 2.19 6.71 -25.34
C ILE A 459 1.26 7.77 -24.77
N GLY A 460 0.33 7.36 -23.90
CA GLY A 460 -0.55 8.29 -23.19
C GLY A 460 0.26 9.25 -22.33
N GLU A 461 0.03 10.55 -22.49
CA GLU A 461 0.71 11.63 -21.76
C GLU A 461 -0.24 12.44 -20.86
N GLY A 462 -1.51 12.03 -20.85
CA GLY A 462 -2.60 12.74 -20.20
C GLY A 462 -3.28 13.74 -21.13
N THR A 463 -4.55 14.03 -20.84
CA THR A 463 -5.44 14.88 -21.61
C THR A 463 -6.11 15.95 -20.73
N TYR A 464 -6.82 16.89 -21.30
CA TYR A 464 -7.61 17.85 -20.52
C TYR A 464 -8.81 17.20 -19.81
N GLU A 465 -9.23 16.03 -20.25
CA GLU A 465 -10.34 15.27 -19.67
C GLU A 465 -9.93 14.52 -18.39
N ASP A 466 -8.63 14.41 -18.08
CA ASP A 466 -8.12 13.80 -16.86
C ASP A 466 -8.24 14.73 -15.63
N PHE A 467 -8.57 15.98 -15.85
CA PHE A 467 -8.83 16.92 -14.75
C PHE A 467 -10.27 16.80 -14.25
N TRP A 468 -10.44 16.95 -12.93
CA TRP A 468 -11.74 16.93 -12.26
C TRP A 468 -12.36 18.33 -12.26
N PHE A 469 -13.50 18.51 -12.95
CA PHE A 469 -14.25 19.75 -12.98
C PHE A 469 -15.69 19.56 -13.47
N ALA A 470 -16.62 20.44 -13.05
CA ALA A 470 -17.98 20.42 -13.57
C ALA A 470 -17.98 20.73 -15.07
N GLY A 471 -18.58 19.87 -15.85
CA GLY A 471 -18.68 20.03 -17.30
C GLY A 471 -17.61 19.32 -18.11
N ASN A 472 -16.77 18.49 -17.48
CA ASN A 472 -15.96 17.49 -18.18
C ASN A 472 -16.87 16.62 -19.05
N LYS A 473 -16.50 16.42 -20.32
CA LYS A 473 -17.36 15.79 -21.33
C LYS A 473 -17.01 14.34 -21.62
N SER A 474 -16.05 13.79 -20.92
CA SER A 474 -15.72 12.38 -21.08
C SER A 474 -16.94 11.50 -20.81
N LEU A 475 -17.08 10.43 -21.58
CA LEU A 475 -18.23 9.54 -21.54
C LEU A 475 -18.39 8.82 -20.17
N LEU A 476 -17.28 8.50 -19.52
CA LEU A 476 -17.27 7.78 -18.23
C LEU A 476 -17.26 8.74 -17.04
N TYR A 477 -16.95 10.01 -17.26
CA TYR A 477 -16.87 11.00 -16.18
C TYR A 477 -18.21 11.13 -15.43
N LYS A 478 -18.07 11.06 -14.13
CA LYS A 478 -19.15 11.44 -13.20
C LYS A 478 -18.55 12.44 -12.23
N ASN A 479 -19.19 13.56 -11.97
CA ASN A 479 -18.68 14.60 -11.05
C ASN A 479 -18.56 14.07 -9.60
N ILE A 480 -17.98 12.87 -9.46
CA ILE A 480 -17.78 12.12 -8.22
C ILE A 480 -16.63 11.11 -8.41
N PHE A 481 -15.76 11.05 -7.42
CA PHE A 481 -14.70 10.06 -7.24
C PHE A 481 -14.96 9.25 -5.97
N SER A 482 -15.13 7.94 -6.06
CA SER A 482 -15.52 7.08 -4.95
C SER A 482 -15.11 5.61 -5.23
N ASN A 483 -15.31 4.71 -4.27
CA ASN A 483 -15.02 3.28 -4.41
C ASN A 483 -15.84 2.53 -5.49
N VAL A 484 -16.81 3.18 -6.13
CA VAL A 484 -17.67 2.59 -7.18
C VAL A 484 -17.60 3.34 -8.51
N THR A 485 -16.69 4.30 -8.65
CA THR A 485 -16.44 5.04 -9.89
C THR A 485 -15.28 4.45 -10.69
N ARG A 486 -14.95 5.05 -11.80
CA ARG A 486 -13.71 4.86 -12.56
C ARG A 486 -13.13 6.24 -12.86
N PRO A 487 -11.90 6.53 -12.41
CA PRO A 487 -11.13 5.72 -11.47
C PRO A 487 -11.88 5.54 -10.14
N ASP A 488 -11.47 4.58 -9.34
CA ASP A 488 -12.08 4.36 -8.02
C ASP A 488 -11.14 4.84 -6.89
N SER A 489 -11.72 5.14 -5.72
CA SER A 489 -10.97 5.64 -4.55
C SER A 489 -10.40 4.53 -3.66
N ARG A 490 -10.22 3.31 -4.17
CA ARG A 490 -9.67 2.19 -3.39
C ARG A 490 -8.19 2.36 -3.14
N THR A 491 -7.68 1.61 -2.16
CA THR A 491 -6.24 1.46 -1.96
C THR A 491 -5.60 0.69 -3.13
N ASN A 492 -4.30 0.80 -3.31
CA ASN A 492 -3.55 -0.03 -4.27
C ASN A 492 -3.77 -1.54 -4.07
N THR A 493 -4.07 -1.96 -2.85
CA THR A 493 -4.41 -3.35 -2.52
C THR A 493 -5.88 -3.69 -2.72
N GLY A 494 -6.72 -2.76 -3.19
CA GLY A 494 -8.13 -2.93 -3.49
C GLY A 494 -9.08 -2.81 -2.29
N ALA A 495 -8.60 -2.35 -1.12
CA ALA A 495 -9.46 -2.05 0.01
C ALA A 495 -10.25 -0.75 -0.21
N ASN A 496 -11.41 -0.63 0.44
CA ASN A 496 -12.21 0.58 0.41
C ASN A 496 -11.55 1.68 1.25
N SER A 497 -11.22 2.81 0.63
CA SER A 497 -10.69 3.98 1.35
C SER A 497 -11.73 4.67 2.24
N LEU A 498 -13.02 4.43 1.96
CA LEU A 498 -14.16 5.15 2.54
C LEU A 498 -14.17 6.65 2.21
N ILE A 499 -13.48 7.07 1.13
CA ILE A 499 -13.43 8.45 0.68
C ILE A 499 -14.33 8.63 -0.55
N THR A 500 -15.13 9.68 -0.51
CA THR A 500 -15.87 10.18 -1.67
C THR A 500 -15.59 11.66 -1.87
N ILE A 501 -15.09 12.02 -3.05
CA ILE A 501 -14.86 13.42 -3.45
C ILE A 501 -15.84 13.75 -4.58
N LYS A 502 -16.64 14.80 -4.41
CA LYS A 502 -17.72 15.07 -5.35
C LYS A 502 -18.08 16.55 -5.47
N ASN A 503 -18.93 16.85 -6.46
CA ASN A 503 -19.45 18.20 -6.70
C ASN A 503 -18.32 19.21 -7.01
N PHE A 504 -17.36 18.80 -7.85
CA PHE A 504 -16.34 19.71 -8.33
C PHE A 504 -16.99 20.89 -9.06
N SER A 505 -16.52 22.10 -8.79
CA SER A 505 -16.99 23.31 -9.47
C SER A 505 -16.48 23.39 -10.91
N ALA A 506 -16.95 24.37 -11.68
CA ALA A 506 -16.37 24.71 -12.98
C ALA A 506 -14.90 25.16 -12.83
N VAL A 507 -14.11 24.99 -13.87
CA VAL A 507 -12.71 25.42 -13.95
C VAL A 507 -12.59 26.90 -13.58
N SER A 508 -11.75 27.21 -12.61
CA SER A 508 -11.42 28.57 -12.18
C SER A 508 -10.17 28.58 -11.27
N ASN A 509 -9.61 29.77 -11.03
CA ASN A 509 -8.45 29.91 -10.14
C ASN A 509 -8.73 29.50 -8.68
N LYS A 510 -9.99 29.45 -8.27
CA LYS A 510 -10.43 28.87 -6.98
C LYS A 510 -11.56 27.88 -7.26
N MET A 511 -11.27 26.59 -7.07
CA MET A 511 -12.22 25.52 -7.32
C MET A 511 -12.68 24.88 -6.02
N SER A 512 -13.97 24.54 -5.96
CA SER A 512 -14.57 23.91 -4.77
C SER A 512 -15.08 22.50 -5.06
N PHE A 513 -15.12 21.67 -4.01
CA PHE A 513 -15.67 20.32 -4.01
C PHE A 513 -16.02 19.88 -2.59
N LYS A 514 -16.68 18.75 -2.44
CA LYS A 514 -16.99 18.14 -1.15
C LYS A 514 -16.17 16.85 -0.98
N VAL A 515 -15.56 16.67 0.21
CA VAL A 515 -14.96 15.40 0.66
C VAL A 515 -15.86 14.81 1.74
N GLU A 516 -16.21 13.53 1.60
CA GLU A 516 -16.99 12.78 2.57
C GLU A 516 -16.19 11.55 3.00
N TYR A 517 -16.19 11.27 4.31
CA TYR A 517 -15.60 10.07 4.89
C TYR A 517 -16.70 9.10 5.32
N GLY A 518 -16.53 7.83 4.94
CA GLY A 518 -17.49 6.77 5.23
C GLY A 518 -18.53 6.58 4.14
N ASP A 519 -19.23 5.48 4.24
CA ASP A 519 -20.38 5.16 3.40
C ASP A 519 -21.67 5.00 4.25
N SER A 520 -22.70 4.34 3.73
CA SER A 520 -23.94 4.10 4.46
C SER A 520 -23.80 3.07 5.58
N ILE A 521 -22.74 2.26 5.58
CA ILE A 521 -22.52 1.13 6.49
C ILE A 521 -21.36 1.42 7.44
N ILE A 522 -20.22 1.91 6.93
CA ILE A 522 -18.98 2.09 7.68
C ILE A 522 -18.59 3.56 7.71
N LYS A 523 -18.30 4.08 8.92
CA LYS A 523 -17.79 5.43 9.12
C LYS A 523 -16.51 5.41 9.94
N PRO A 524 -15.42 6.05 9.48
CA PRO A 524 -14.26 6.25 10.32
C PRO A 524 -14.63 7.00 11.60
N LEU A 525 -14.15 6.54 12.75
CA LEU A 525 -14.29 7.20 14.05
C LEU A 525 -13.06 8.03 14.38
N PHE A 526 -11.89 7.43 14.21
CA PHE A 526 -10.60 8.05 14.48
C PHE A 526 -9.47 7.37 13.70
N SER A 527 -8.40 8.14 13.51
CA SER A 527 -7.11 7.66 12.98
C SER A 527 -6.00 8.46 13.67
N LEU A 528 -5.19 7.80 14.49
CA LEU A 528 -4.25 8.44 15.40
C LEU A 528 -2.88 7.76 15.34
N GLY A 529 -1.80 8.52 15.18
CA GLY A 529 -0.45 8.03 15.45
C GLY A 529 -0.18 8.05 16.96
N ILE A 530 0.21 6.91 17.53
CA ILE A 530 0.59 6.83 18.93
C ILE A 530 2.12 6.92 19.01
N THR A 531 2.62 8.04 19.54
CA THR A 531 4.06 8.25 19.72
C THR A 531 4.53 7.76 21.08
N GLY A 532 5.76 7.26 21.17
CA GLY A 532 6.43 6.90 22.43
C GLY A 532 6.01 5.55 23.01
N LEU A 533 5.38 4.68 22.23
CA LEU A 533 5.11 3.28 22.56
C LEU A 533 5.83 2.38 21.56
N SER A 534 6.33 1.24 22.05
CA SER A 534 6.89 0.15 21.23
C SER A 534 6.32 -1.18 21.71
N ASP A 535 6.35 -2.19 20.87
CA ASP A 535 5.92 -3.56 21.18
C ASP A 535 4.54 -3.65 21.86
N ILE A 536 3.50 -3.11 21.20
CA ILE A 536 2.12 -3.16 21.72
C ILE A 536 1.59 -4.58 21.57
N ASN A 537 1.23 -5.23 22.69
CA ASN A 537 0.92 -6.66 22.76
C ASN A 537 -0.58 -6.96 22.90
N SER A 538 -1.36 -6.04 23.44
CA SER A 538 -2.79 -6.24 23.65
C SER A 538 -3.59 -4.95 23.61
N LEU A 539 -4.85 -5.06 23.22
CA LEU A 539 -5.82 -3.99 23.12
C LEU A 539 -7.10 -4.40 23.87
N THR A 540 -7.65 -3.51 24.69
CA THR A 540 -8.91 -3.74 25.41
C THR A 540 -9.73 -2.47 25.46
N GLY A 541 -11.03 -2.57 25.17
CA GLY A 541 -11.97 -1.46 25.40
C GLY A 541 -12.23 -1.22 26.91
N PHE A 542 -12.28 0.04 27.30
CA PHE A 542 -12.40 0.45 28.70
C PHE A 542 -13.39 1.62 28.82
N GLY A 543 -14.04 1.71 29.96
CA GLY A 543 -15.04 2.75 30.25
C GLY A 543 -16.48 2.29 30.07
N ILE A 544 -17.44 3.08 30.57
CA ILE A 544 -18.88 2.77 30.52
C ILE A 544 -19.34 2.74 29.06
N ASP A 545 -18.91 3.73 28.28
CA ASP A 545 -19.29 3.86 26.87
C ASP A 545 -18.23 3.28 25.91
N ASN A 546 -17.25 2.52 26.43
CA ASN A 546 -16.08 2.02 25.68
C ASN A 546 -15.36 3.12 24.87
N LYS A 547 -15.24 4.34 25.43
CA LYS A 547 -14.56 5.50 24.81
C LYS A 547 -13.07 5.58 25.15
N TYR A 548 -12.60 4.68 25.98
CA TYR A 548 -11.20 4.57 26.40
C TYR A 548 -10.64 3.23 25.95
N PHE A 549 -9.33 3.21 25.76
CA PHE A 549 -8.62 2.03 25.28
C PHE A 549 -7.39 1.82 26.16
N ALA A 550 -7.19 0.58 26.55
CA ALA A 550 -6.02 0.14 27.32
C ALA A 550 -5.16 -0.78 26.46
N PHE A 551 -3.86 -0.53 26.44
CA PHE A 551 -2.89 -1.39 25.77
C PHE A 551 -1.69 -1.69 26.68
N ASN A 552 -1.12 -2.89 26.51
CA ASN A 552 0.18 -3.20 27.06
C ASN A 552 1.25 -2.90 26.01
N SER A 553 2.32 -2.22 26.42
CA SER A 553 3.47 -1.84 25.61
C SER A 553 4.71 -1.80 26.47
N ASP A 554 5.78 -2.51 26.12
CA ASP A 554 7.07 -2.51 26.82
C ASP A 554 6.96 -2.68 28.35
N ASN A 555 6.24 -3.69 28.82
CA ASN A 555 5.95 -3.91 30.24
C ASN A 555 5.19 -2.73 30.90
N SER A 556 4.51 -1.91 30.14
CA SER A 556 3.70 -0.80 30.65
C SER A 556 2.24 -0.95 30.21
N LEU A 557 1.33 -0.62 31.08
CA LEU A 557 -0.09 -0.46 30.75
C LEU A 557 -0.38 1.01 30.49
N VAL A 558 -0.94 1.28 29.31
CA VAL A 558 -1.30 2.64 28.88
C VAL A 558 -2.80 2.72 28.65
N ILE A 559 -3.45 3.74 29.20
CA ILE A 559 -4.86 4.04 28.97
C ILE A 559 -4.97 5.42 28.31
N ARG A 560 -5.73 5.48 27.21
CA ARG A 560 -6.00 6.74 26.52
C ARG A 560 -7.45 6.85 26.10
N SER A 561 -7.89 8.10 25.91
CA SER A 561 -9.04 8.43 25.07
C SER A 561 -8.62 8.56 23.60
N ILE A 562 -9.56 8.86 22.72
CA ILE A 562 -9.27 9.24 21.34
C ILE A 562 -8.35 10.48 21.28
N ASP A 563 -8.53 11.43 22.19
CA ASP A 563 -7.86 12.74 22.13
C ASP A 563 -6.56 12.82 22.92
N SER A 564 -6.38 11.99 23.95
CA SER A 564 -5.27 12.17 24.89
C SER A 564 -4.84 10.90 25.61
N LEU A 565 -3.56 10.86 26.00
CA LEU A 565 -3.04 9.94 26.98
C LEU A 565 -3.58 10.32 28.38
N LEU A 566 -4.14 9.35 29.11
CA LEU A 566 -4.80 9.58 30.39
C LEU A 566 -4.05 8.96 31.55
N TYR A 567 -3.48 7.78 31.39
CA TYR A 567 -2.85 7.02 32.48
C TYR A 567 -1.76 6.09 31.92
N THR A 568 -0.64 5.98 32.68
CA THR A 568 0.44 5.03 32.39
C THR A 568 0.93 4.40 33.69
N ALA A 569 1.19 3.09 33.68
CA ALA A 569 1.76 2.37 34.80
C ALA A 569 2.76 1.31 34.27
N SER A 570 3.88 1.12 35.01
CA SER A 570 4.97 0.19 34.68
C SER A 570 4.78 -1.20 35.28
N ASP A 571 5.68 -2.11 34.89
CA ASP A 571 5.84 -3.48 35.40
C ASP A 571 4.64 -4.41 35.09
N PHE A 572 3.91 -4.16 34.02
CA PHE A 572 2.85 -5.04 33.56
C PHE A 572 3.41 -6.17 32.70
N SER A 573 2.81 -7.37 32.83
CA SER A 573 3.04 -8.48 31.91
C SER A 573 2.36 -8.27 30.57
N ASP A 574 2.73 -9.06 29.57
CA ASP A 574 2.12 -9.05 28.24
C ASP A 574 0.68 -9.61 28.21
N PHE A 575 0.15 -10.04 29.34
CA PHE A 575 -1.20 -10.55 29.43
C PHE A 575 -2.26 -9.48 29.16
N LYS A 576 -3.23 -9.80 28.29
CA LYS A 576 -4.38 -8.93 28.04
C LYS A 576 -5.10 -8.61 29.35
N PRO A 577 -5.28 -7.34 29.73
CA PRO A 577 -6.06 -6.98 30.90
C PRO A 577 -7.55 -7.25 30.68
N ALA A 578 -8.28 -7.52 31.75
CA ALA A 578 -9.72 -7.64 31.72
C ALA A 578 -10.39 -6.34 32.18
N SER A 579 -11.50 -5.93 31.53
CA SER A 579 -12.24 -4.73 31.88
C SER A 579 -13.72 -5.01 32.15
N PHE A 580 -14.32 -4.28 33.10
CA PHE A 580 -15.75 -4.36 33.46
C PHE A 580 -16.21 -3.11 34.19
N ASN A 581 -17.54 -2.97 34.39
CA ASN A 581 -18.14 -1.81 35.04
C ASN A 581 -18.97 -2.22 36.26
N ILE A 582 -18.93 -1.40 37.32
CA ILE A 582 -19.83 -1.50 38.49
C ILE A 582 -20.45 -0.12 38.72
N GLY A 583 -21.74 0.01 38.49
CA GLY A 583 -22.40 1.33 38.50
C GLY A 583 -21.73 2.28 37.49
N ASN A 584 -21.32 3.44 37.96
CA ASN A 584 -20.68 4.47 37.13
C ASN A 584 -19.13 4.39 37.15
N THR A 585 -18.56 3.37 37.74
CA THR A 585 -17.10 3.20 37.82
C THR A 585 -16.65 2.06 36.92
N SER A 586 -15.66 2.33 36.10
CA SER A 586 -15.03 1.36 35.24
C SER A 586 -13.76 0.81 35.89
N TYR A 587 -13.54 -0.47 35.74
CA TYR A 587 -12.43 -1.20 36.33
C TYR A 587 -11.63 -1.93 35.24
N LEU A 588 -10.32 -1.92 35.41
CA LEU A 588 -9.37 -2.69 34.61
C LEU A 588 -8.52 -3.55 35.57
N THR A 589 -8.41 -4.82 35.29
CA THR A 589 -7.60 -5.76 36.06
C THR A 589 -6.45 -6.25 35.18
N GLY A 590 -5.21 -6.01 35.60
CA GLY A 590 -3.99 -6.45 34.89
C GLY A 590 -3.04 -7.16 35.89
N ILE A 591 -2.02 -7.80 35.36
CA ILE A 591 -1.00 -8.50 36.13
C ILE A 591 0.32 -7.73 36.05
N LYS A 592 0.91 -7.46 37.18
CA LYS A 592 2.27 -6.93 37.31
C LYS A 592 3.25 -8.07 37.60
N GLN A 593 4.30 -8.13 36.79
CA GLN A 593 5.38 -9.11 36.93
C GLN A 593 6.72 -8.35 36.95
N ILE A 594 7.48 -8.53 38.00
CA ILE A 594 8.75 -7.83 38.20
C ILE A 594 9.93 -8.69 37.71
N ASP A 595 9.70 -10.00 37.46
CA ASP A 595 10.76 -10.96 37.18
C ASP A 595 10.37 -12.00 36.10
N SER A 596 11.06 -11.97 34.98
CA SER A 596 10.92 -12.97 33.91
C SER A 596 11.43 -14.38 34.28
N LEU A 597 12.23 -14.49 35.34
CA LEU A 597 12.79 -15.75 35.85
C LEU A 597 11.84 -16.49 36.79
N GLN A 598 10.64 -16.02 37.03
CA GLN A 598 9.61 -16.63 37.89
C GLN A 598 10.04 -16.81 39.38
N GLN A 599 10.94 -15.96 39.83
CA GLN A 599 11.50 -16.03 41.21
C GLN A 599 10.68 -15.24 42.21
N TYR A 600 9.90 -14.25 41.76
CA TYR A 600 9.10 -13.38 42.63
C TYR A 600 7.62 -13.50 42.31
N PRO A 601 6.74 -13.41 43.33
CA PRO A 601 5.30 -13.43 43.12
C PRO A 601 4.82 -12.29 42.23
N SER A 602 3.82 -12.57 41.41
CA SER A 602 3.11 -11.55 40.63
C SER A 602 2.13 -10.75 41.49
N LYS A 603 1.76 -9.56 41.04
CA LYS A 603 0.74 -8.73 41.68
C LYS A 603 -0.45 -8.57 40.74
N ILE A 604 -1.66 -8.60 41.28
CA ILE A 604 -2.86 -8.16 40.56
C ILE A 604 -2.99 -6.65 40.78
N ASN A 605 -3.06 -5.92 39.69
CA ASN A 605 -3.30 -4.48 39.73
C ASN A 605 -4.75 -4.21 39.27
N ILE A 606 -5.45 -3.40 40.06
CA ILE A 606 -6.79 -2.93 39.76
C ILE A 606 -6.72 -1.43 39.51
N ILE A 607 -7.15 -0.98 38.37
CA ILE A 607 -7.28 0.42 38.04
C ILE A 607 -8.76 0.75 37.95
N SER A 608 -9.19 1.75 38.71
CA SER A 608 -10.58 2.26 38.64
C SER A 608 -10.62 3.66 38.07
N PHE A 609 -11.68 3.94 37.32
CA PHE A 609 -11.94 5.25 36.74
C PHE A 609 -13.42 5.63 36.95
N ASP A 610 -13.67 6.74 37.64
CA ASP A 610 -15.02 7.23 37.96
C ASP A 610 -15.56 8.27 36.96
N GLY A 611 -14.87 8.47 35.83
CA GLY A 611 -15.16 9.49 34.85
C GLY A 611 -14.31 10.77 35.01
N SER A 612 -13.58 10.91 36.13
CA SER A 612 -12.75 12.07 36.41
C SER A 612 -11.33 11.73 36.90
N GLN A 613 -11.19 10.67 37.68
CA GLN A 613 -9.91 10.29 38.31
C GLN A 613 -9.62 8.81 38.17
N PHE A 614 -8.33 8.51 37.95
CA PHE A 614 -7.79 7.16 38.01
C PHE A 614 -7.25 6.86 39.40
N ASN A 615 -7.66 5.74 39.96
CA ASN A 615 -7.05 5.17 41.16
C ASN A 615 -6.50 3.79 40.84
N SER A 616 -5.34 3.44 41.41
CA SER A 616 -4.70 2.15 41.19
C SER A 616 -4.36 1.50 42.56
N ASN A 617 -4.68 0.22 42.66
CA ASN A 617 -4.33 -0.63 43.81
C ASN A 617 -3.61 -1.89 43.30
N SER A 618 -2.49 -2.28 43.91
CA SER A 618 -1.67 -3.41 43.55
C SER A 618 -1.56 -4.37 44.72
N VAL A 619 -1.98 -5.62 44.53
CA VAL A 619 -2.08 -6.62 45.60
C VAL A 619 -1.18 -7.84 45.26
N ASP A 620 -0.29 -8.18 46.15
CA ASP A 620 0.57 -9.37 46.05
C ASP A 620 -0.26 -10.64 46.33
N VAL A 621 -0.19 -11.62 45.43
CA VAL A 621 -1.00 -12.85 45.50
C VAL A 621 -0.19 -14.06 45.98
N GLY A 622 1.11 -13.89 46.23
CA GLY A 622 2.00 -14.97 46.74
C GLY A 622 2.41 -16.02 45.72
N TYR A 623 2.01 -15.89 44.46
CA TYR A 623 2.25 -16.85 43.37
C TYR A 623 2.76 -16.16 42.11
N TYR A 624 3.45 -16.89 41.24
CA TYR A 624 3.74 -16.48 39.89
C TYR A 624 2.54 -16.82 38.96
N LEU A 625 1.93 -15.83 38.36
CA LEU A 625 0.73 -15.98 37.55
C LEU A 625 1.09 -16.28 36.10
N THR A 626 0.35 -17.20 35.46
CA THR A 626 0.67 -17.73 34.15
C THR A 626 -0.46 -17.56 33.12
N THR A 627 -1.57 -16.97 33.52
CA THR A 627 -2.71 -16.69 32.62
C THR A 627 -3.17 -15.26 32.73
N PRO A 628 -3.78 -14.68 31.68
CA PRO A 628 -4.53 -13.43 31.80
C PRO A 628 -5.57 -13.50 32.94
N PRO A 629 -5.90 -12.37 33.59
CA PRO A 629 -7.00 -12.35 34.55
C PRO A 629 -8.33 -12.58 33.82
N VAL A 630 -9.13 -13.47 34.36
CA VAL A 630 -10.51 -13.72 33.90
C VAL A 630 -11.47 -13.14 34.93
N VAL A 631 -12.41 -12.29 34.50
CA VAL A 631 -13.40 -11.69 35.40
C VAL A 631 -14.72 -12.37 35.22
N ARG A 632 -15.37 -12.76 36.30
CA ARG A 632 -16.72 -13.31 36.27
C ARG A 632 -17.63 -12.64 37.29
N LYS A 633 -18.92 -12.61 37.01
CA LYS A 633 -20.00 -12.18 37.92
C LYS A 633 -20.51 -13.37 38.69
N THR A 634 -20.73 -13.24 39.99
CA THR A 634 -21.31 -14.30 40.83
C THR A 634 -22.82 -14.22 40.90
N ILE A 635 -23.50 -15.26 41.44
CA ILE A 635 -24.94 -15.28 41.67
C ILE A 635 -25.40 -14.09 42.52
N THR A 636 -24.55 -13.62 43.46
CA THR A 636 -24.84 -12.50 44.36
C THR A 636 -24.53 -11.14 43.72
N GLU A 637 -24.36 -11.10 42.40
CA GLU A 637 -24.01 -9.89 41.66
C GLU A 637 -22.59 -9.29 41.99
N SER A 638 -21.78 -9.97 42.80
CA SER A 638 -20.40 -9.59 43.06
C SER A 638 -19.46 -10.09 41.96
N PHE A 639 -18.26 -9.53 41.84
CA PHE A 639 -17.26 -9.94 40.87
C PHE A 639 -16.13 -10.74 41.51
N GLN A 640 -15.60 -11.68 40.75
CA GLN A 640 -14.39 -12.45 41.09
C GLN A 640 -13.36 -12.34 39.97
N VAL A 641 -12.10 -12.32 40.34
CA VAL A 641 -10.96 -12.40 39.43
C VAL A 641 -10.32 -13.80 39.56
N LEU A 642 -10.19 -14.48 38.44
CA LEU A 642 -9.60 -15.81 38.32
C LEU A 642 -8.26 -15.70 37.62
N THR A 643 -7.25 -16.43 38.07
CA THR A 643 -5.96 -16.54 37.38
C THR A 643 -5.27 -17.87 37.68
N GLY A 644 -4.50 -18.39 36.74
CA GLY A 644 -3.70 -19.61 36.89
C GLY A 644 -2.28 -19.34 37.39
N THR A 645 -1.68 -20.34 37.95
CA THR A 645 -0.33 -20.26 38.52
C THR A 645 0.61 -21.27 37.89
N ASN A 646 1.90 -21.03 38.09
CA ASN A 646 2.96 -21.99 37.74
C ASN A 646 3.07 -23.19 38.72
N GLU A 647 2.21 -23.30 39.72
CA GLU A 647 2.11 -24.42 40.67
C GLU A 647 0.86 -25.27 40.50
N GLY A 648 0.21 -25.19 39.32
CA GLY A 648 -1.00 -25.96 38.99
C GLY A 648 -2.25 -25.56 39.78
N LYS A 649 -2.29 -24.37 40.33
CA LYS A 649 -3.40 -23.82 41.09
C LYS A 649 -4.17 -22.78 40.31
N ILE A 650 -5.47 -22.67 40.58
CA ILE A 650 -6.34 -21.57 40.15
C ILE A 650 -6.62 -20.72 41.41
N LEU A 651 -6.32 -19.45 41.33
CA LEU A 651 -6.66 -18.47 42.36
C LEU A 651 -8.03 -17.86 42.05
N ILE A 652 -8.92 -17.89 43.02
CA ILE A 652 -10.25 -17.27 42.95
C ILE A 652 -10.27 -16.15 43.99
N LEU A 653 -10.23 -14.91 43.52
CA LEU A 653 -10.12 -13.72 44.35
C LEU A 653 -11.44 -12.93 44.30
N ASN A 654 -11.91 -12.51 45.48
CA ASN A 654 -13.07 -11.62 45.54
C ASN A 654 -12.65 -10.21 45.15
N PHE A 655 -13.36 -9.60 44.22
CA PHE A 655 -12.99 -8.29 43.70
C PHE A 655 -13.05 -7.19 44.75
N ASN A 656 -14.03 -7.23 45.69
CA ASN A 656 -14.13 -6.24 46.76
C ASN A 656 -12.96 -6.34 47.76
N ASP A 657 -12.46 -7.55 47.99
CA ASP A 657 -11.27 -7.76 48.83
C ASP A 657 -10.03 -7.18 48.20
N LEU A 658 -9.88 -7.40 46.87
CA LEU A 658 -8.78 -6.82 46.10
C LEU A 658 -8.80 -5.28 46.07
N LEU A 659 -9.99 -4.68 46.01
CA LEU A 659 -10.14 -3.21 46.10
C LEU A 659 -9.66 -2.67 47.45
N ASN A 660 -9.81 -3.47 48.53
CA ASN A 660 -9.37 -3.11 49.88
C ASN A 660 -7.90 -3.52 50.17
N GLY A 661 -7.15 -3.96 49.19
CA GLY A 661 -5.76 -4.38 49.32
C GLY A 661 -5.58 -5.76 49.96
N ASN A 662 -6.61 -6.60 49.98
CA ASN A 662 -6.59 -7.93 50.53
C ASN A 662 -6.54 -9.00 49.45
N ALA A 663 -5.56 -9.87 49.45
CA ALA A 663 -5.34 -10.97 48.50
C ALA A 663 -5.84 -12.32 49.01
N ALA A 664 -6.81 -12.36 49.93
CA ALA A 664 -7.38 -13.66 50.40
C ALA A 664 -7.99 -14.41 49.20
N ALA A 665 -7.21 -15.33 48.62
CA ALA A 665 -7.62 -16.19 47.54
C ALA A 665 -8.21 -17.49 48.07
N THR A 666 -9.29 -17.96 47.41
CA THR A 666 -9.64 -19.39 47.48
C THR A 666 -8.74 -20.09 46.48
N GLU A 667 -7.83 -20.93 46.96
CA GLU A 667 -6.93 -21.73 46.12
C GLU A 667 -7.62 -23.02 45.70
N GLN A 668 -7.64 -23.28 44.40
CA GLN A 668 -8.12 -24.55 43.83
C GLN A 668 -6.90 -25.26 43.18
N LEU A 669 -6.39 -26.30 43.86
CA LEU A 669 -5.40 -27.19 43.26
C LEU A 669 -6.03 -27.98 42.11
N VAL A 670 -5.48 -27.88 40.92
CA VAL A 670 -5.90 -28.60 39.73
C VAL A 670 -5.03 -29.85 39.54
N GLU A 671 -3.72 -29.65 39.52
CA GLU A 671 -2.72 -30.72 39.36
C GLU A 671 -1.41 -30.26 40.00
N ASP A 672 -0.82 -31.15 40.80
CA ASP A 672 0.43 -30.86 41.51
C ASP A 672 1.60 -30.77 40.52
N ASP A 673 2.55 -29.83 40.75
CA ASP A 673 3.68 -29.57 39.86
C ASP A 673 3.29 -29.40 38.39
N ALA A 674 2.33 -28.56 38.15
CA ALA A 674 1.82 -28.23 36.80
C ALA A 674 1.79 -26.70 36.57
N VAL A 675 1.61 -26.32 35.30
CA VAL A 675 1.40 -24.92 34.89
C VAL A 675 0.01 -24.81 34.29
N ILE A 676 -0.80 -23.87 34.76
CA ILE A 676 -2.04 -23.51 34.12
C ILE A 676 -1.74 -22.54 32.97
N THR A 677 -2.17 -22.84 31.75
CA THR A 677 -1.82 -22.06 30.55
C THR A 677 -2.95 -21.18 30.01
N GLN A 678 -4.21 -21.57 30.26
CA GLN A 678 -5.38 -20.73 29.94
C GLN A 678 -6.55 -21.07 30.88
N LEU A 679 -7.39 -20.08 31.13
CA LEU A 679 -8.65 -20.20 31.85
C LEU A 679 -9.82 -19.78 30.95
N ALA A 680 -10.98 -20.39 31.21
CA ALA A 680 -12.28 -19.96 30.68
C ALA A 680 -13.31 -20.02 31.82
N SER A 681 -14.36 -19.22 31.74
CA SER A 681 -15.41 -19.23 32.76
C SER A 681 -16.79 -19.02 32.13
N VAL A 682 -17.72 -19.84 32.50
CA VAL A 682 -19.13 -19.72 32.12
C VAL A 682 -20.01 -19.91 33.36
N ASP A 683 -20.97 -19.04 33.57
CA ASP A 683 -21.78 -19.02 34.78
C ASP A 683 -20.91 -19.04 36.04
N PHE A 684 -20.91 -20.14 36.81
CA PHE A 684 -20.05 -20.28 38.00
C PHE A 684 -18.97 -21.34 37.86
N LYS A 685 -18.87 -21.99 36.70
CA LYS A 685 -17.91 -23.02 36.42
C LYS A 685 -16.59 -22.45 35.92
N ILE A 686 -15.52 -23.18 36.22
CA ILE A 686 -14.17 -22.85 35.80
C ILE A 686 -13.64 -24.00 34.95
N PHE A 687 -13.11 -23.63 33.82
CA PHE A 687 -12.37 -24.51 32.92
C PHE A 687 -10.93 -24.02 32.80
N ALA A 688 -9.98 -24.94 32.72
CA ALA A 688 -8.58 -24.61 32.56
C ALA A 688 -7.89 -25.65 31.67
N ILE A 689 -6.88 -25.21 30.92
CA ILE A 689 -5.90 -26.10 30.34
C ILE A 689 -4.53 -25.84 30.99
N GLY A 690 -3.71 -26.89 31.06
CA GLY A 690 -2.36 -26.80 31.63
C GLY A 690 -1.50 -27.99 31.26
N SER A 691 -0.25 -27.93 31.69
CA SER A 691 0.78 -28.94 31.42
C SER A 691 1.41 -29.42 32.71
N SER A 692 1.52 -30.72 32.90
CA SER A 692 2.27 -31.35 33.99
C SER A 692 3.77 -31.25 33.74
N ARG A 693 4.56 -30.97 34.80
CA ARG A 693 6.04 -30.84 34.72
C ARG A 693 6.79 -32.08 35.16
N SER A 694 6.26 -32.83 36.13
CA SER A 694 6.97 -33.92 36.80
C SER A 694 6.58 -35.33 36.32
N ALA A 695 5.57 -35.45 35.51
CA ALA A 695 5.14 -36.75 35.00
C ALA A 695 6.06 -37.25 33.87
N ASP A 696 6.39 -38.55 33.89
CA ASP A 696 7.09 -39.23 32.81
C ASP A 696 6.20 -40.39 32.29
N PRO A 697 5.62 -40.22 31.08
CA PRO A 697 5.69 -39.06 30.15
C PRO A 697 4.92 -37.84 30.64
N ASN A 698 5.35 -36.64 30.24
CA ASN A 698 4.62 -35.39 30.43
C ASN A 698 3.25 -35.47 29.72
N TYR A 699 2.23 -34.81 30.27
CA TYR A 699 0.91 -34.73 29.66
C TYR A 699 0.34 -33.34 29.85
N ASP A 700 -0.47 -32.90 28.89
CA ASP A 700 -1.34 -31.76 29.06
C ASP A 700 -2.73 -32.24 29.57
N PHE A 701 -3.47 -31.31 30.13
CA PHE A 701 -4.77 -31.64 30.71
C PHE A 701 -5.79 -30.53 30.54
N ILE A 702 -7.05 -30.90 30.54
CA ILE A 702 -8.17 -30.00 30.76
C ILE A 702 -8.78 -30.26 32.14
N TYR A 703 -8.98 -29.18 32.87
CA TYR A 703 -9.76 -29.18 34.11
C TYR A 703 -11.17 -28.64 33.83
N SER A 704 -12.19 -29.33 34.30
CA SER A 704 -13.58 -28.98 34.15
C SER A 704 -14.32 -29.24 35.45
N ASP A 705 -14.68 -28.16 36.16
CA ASP A 705 -15.54 -28.17 37.35
C ASP A 705 -15.20 -29.27 38.38
N GLY A 706 -13.95 -29.37 38.78
CA GLY A 706 -13.47 -30.36 39.78
C GLY A 706 -12.91 -31.66 39.20
N LYS A 707 -12.92 -31.85 37.89
CA LYS A 707 -12.43 -33.06 37.20
C LYS A 707 -11.32 -32.76 36.24
N LEU A 708 -10.35 -33.69 36.15
CA LEU A 708 -9.19 -33.60 35.30
C LEU A 708 -9.22 -34.66 34.18
N ILE A 709 -9.00 -34.25 32.96
CA ILE A 709 -8.93 -35.11 31.78
C ILE A 709 -7.52 -34.94 31.21
N LYS A 710 -6.78 -36.05 31.10
CA LYS A 710 -5.38 -36.05 30.65
C LYS A 710 -5.28 -36.35 29.17
N PHE A 711 -4.41 -35.62 28.49
CA PHE A 711 -4.05 -35.77 27.09
C PHE A 711 -2.59 -36.23 27.00
N ASN A 712 -2.43 -37.54 26.95
CA ASN A 712 -1.10 -38.19 26.88
C ASN A 712 -0.54 -38.02 25.46
N ASP A 713 0.71 -37.58 25.33
CA ASP A 713 1.39 -37.34 24.04
C ASP A 713 0.63 -36.32 23.12
N GLU A 714 -0.19 -35.45 23.68
CA GLU A 714 -0.85 -34.39 22.99
C GLU A 714 -0.58 -33.07 23.71
N LYS A 715 -0.20 -32.02 22.93
CA LYS A 715 0.00 -30.66 23.42
C LYS A 715 -1.29 -29.86 23.21
N LEU A 716 -1.76 -29.17 24.24
CA LEU A 716 -2.96 -28.31 24.16
C LEU A 716 -2.57 -26.87 23.87
N PHE A 717 -3.39 -26.15 23.10
CA PHE A 717 -3.12 -24.77 22.70
C PHE A 717 -4.16 -23.78 23.22
N ARG A 718 -5.44 -24.01 22.96
CA ARG A 718 -6.49 -23.03 23.20
C ARG A 718 -7.76 -23.68 23.70
N LEU A 719 -8.44 -22.97 24.62
CA LEU A 719 -9.70 -23.38 25.25
C LEU A 719 -10.79 -22.34 24.95
N ALA A 720 -11.98 -22.78 24.54
CA ALA A 720 -13.17 -21.99 24.46
C ALA A 720 -14.39 -22.80 24.93
N ILE A 721 -15.43 -22.12 25.39
CA ILE A 721 -16.65 -22.75 25.91
C ILE A 721 -17.85 -22.31 25.08
N ALA A 722 -18.72 -23.25 24.79
CA ALA A 722 -20.04 -23.03 24.19
C ALA A 722 -21.12 -23.76 24.97
N LYS A 723 -22.39 -23.49 24.70
CA LYS A 723 -23.50 -24.28 25.26
C LYS A 723 -24.20 -25.09 24.16
N ASP A 724 -24.60 -26.33 24.50
CA ASP A 724 -25.47 -27.13 23.64
C ASP A 724 -26.94 -26.65 23.76
N ASN A 725 -27.84 -27.20 22.93
CA ASN A 725 -29.26 -26.88 22.93
C ASN A 725 -30.04 -27.34 24.20
N LYS A 726 -29.37 -28.06 25.09
CA LYS A 726 -29.90 -28.48 26.42
C LYS A 726 -29.34 -27.60 27.52
N GLY A 727 -28.48 -26.64 27.21
CA GLY A 727 -27.83 -25.75 28.16
C GLY A 727 -26.61 -26.39 28.84
N ASN A 728 -26.08 -27.51 28.32
CA ASN A 728 -24.85 -28.10 28.84
C ASN A 728 -23.61 -27.37 28.29
N ASP A 729 -22.58 -27.25 29.11
CA ASP A 729 -21.32 -26.62 28.70
C ASP A 729 -20.49 -27.58 27.86
N LEU A 730 -20.08 -27.14 26.70
CA LEU A 730 -19.15 -27.82 25.80
C LEU A 730 -17.79 -27.11 25.90
N ALA A 731 -16.73 -27.86 26.22
CA ALA A 731 -15.39 -27.36 26.12
C ALA A 731 -14.77 -27.72 24.77
N ILE A 732 -14.31 -26.72 24.04
CA ILE A 732 -13.63 -26.89 22.77
C ILE A 732 -12.12 -26.63 23.03
N VAL A 733 -11.30 -27.67 22.81
CA VAL A 733 -9.86 -27.61 23.08
C VAL A 733 -9.09 -28.05 21.85
N THR A 734 -8.17 -27.23 21.40
CA THR A 734 -7.30 -27.58 20.28
C THR A 734 -6.01 -28.25 20.78
N SER A 735 -5.55 -29.24 20.00
CA SER A 735 -4.38 -30.04 20.37
C SER A 735 -3.49 -30.39 19.16
N GLU A 736 -2.25 -30.78 19.45
CA GLU A 736 -1.29 -31.35 18.52
C GLU A 736 -0.89 -32.77 18.97
N LYS A 737 -0.88 -33.68 18.01
CA LYS A 737 -0.29 -35.03 18.19
C LYS A 737 0.48 -35.44 16.95
N SER A 738 1.78 -35.69 17.08
CA SER A 738 2.64 -36.15 15.96
C SER A 738 2.56 -35.20 14.73
N ASN A 739 2.63 -33.89 14.93
CA ASN A 739 2.51 -32.85 13.92
C ASN A 739 1.15 -32.78 13.20
N ASN A 740 0.11 -33.38 13.75
CA ASN A 740 -1.27 -33.24 13.30
C ASN A 740 -2.06 -32.39 14.34
N TYR A 741 -2.92 -31.52 13.86
CA TYR A 741 -3.67 -30.59 14.71
C TYR A 741 -5.15 -30.99 14.75
N PHE A 742 -5.74 -30.89 15.93
CA PHE A 742 -7.10 -31.36 16.19
C PHE A 742 -7.91 -30.33 16.97
N ALA A 743 -9.22 -30.34 16.75
CA ALA A 743 -10.19 -29.76 17.67
C ALA A 743 -10.90 -30.89 18.41
N ASN A 744 -10.90 -30.83 19.73
CA ASN A 744 -11.57 -31.77 20.61
C ASN A 744 -12.76 -31.08 21.24
N VAL A 745 -13.97 -31.64 21.09
CA VAL A 745 -15.22 -31.16 21.70
C VAL A 745 -15.56 -32.08 22.84
N LEU A 746 -15.61 -31.53 24.05
CA LEU A 746 -15.86 -32.27 25.27
C LEU A 746 -17.22 -31.88 25.88
N LEU A 747 -18.01 -32.88 26.27
CA LEU A 747 -19.17 -32.72 27.10
C LEU A 747 -18.91 -33.39 28.45
N SER A 748 -18.88 -32.62 29.52
CA SER A 748 -18.42 -33.05 30.84
C SER A 748 -17.01 -33.65 30.76
N GLU A 749 -16.80 -34.94 30.92
CA GLU A 749 -15.49 -35.65 30.94
C GLU A 749 -15.23 -36.43 29.66
N GLN A 750 -16.11 -36.37 28.66
CA GLN A 750 -15.96 -37.19 27.46
C GLN A 750 -15.71 -36.34 26.23
N ILE A 751 -14.74 -36.74 25.42
CA ILE A 751 -14.59 -36.25 24.07
C ILE A 751 -15.71 -36.81 23.24
N ILE A 752 -16.67 -35.98 22.88
CA ILE A 752 -17.81 -36.37 22.05
C ILE A 752 -17.51 -36.24 20.55
N ASN A 753 -16.60 -35.36 20.17
CA ASN A 753 -16.12 -35.22 18.80
C ASN A 753 -14.64 -34.83 18.78
N LYS A 754 -13.91 -35.33 17.78
CA LYS A 754 -12.53 -34.93 17.46
C LYS A 754 -12.39 -34.86 15.95
N PHE A 755 -11.85 -33.79 15.44
CA PHE A 755 -11.65 -33.56 14.01
C PHE A 755 -10.35 -32.81 13.70
N ASP A 756 -9.85 -32.96 12.47
CA ASP A 756 -8.59 -32.40 12.02
C ASP A 756 -8.69 -30.89 11.77
N LEU A 757 -7.61 -30.19 12.12
CA LEU A 757 -7.36 -28.80 11.76
C LEU A 757 -6.19 -28.71 10.79
N PRO A 758 -6.19 -27.74 9.83
CA PRO A 758 -5.22 -27.72 8.74
C PRO A 758 -3.81 -27.35 9.17
N SER A 759 -3.61 -26.58 10.27
CA SER A 759 -2.28 -26.09 10.65
C SER A 759 -2.18 -25.70 12.13
N LEU A 760 -0.96 -25.41 12.59
CA LEU A 760 -0.72 -24.82 13.92
C LEU A 760 -1.48 -23.48 14.10
N GLN A 761 -1.47 -22.61 13.08
CA GLN A 761 -2.21 -21.35 13.10
C GLN A 761 -3.69 -21.59 13.43
N SER A 762 -4.31 -22.59 12.81
CA SER A 762 -5.71 -22.95 13.07
C SER A 762 -5.94 -23.47 14.49
N ALA A 763 -4.95 -24.14 15.08
CA ALA A 763 -5.07 -24.64 16.45
C ALA A 763 -4.88 -23.56 17.51
N VAL A 764 -4.07 -22.56 17.23
CA VAL A 764 -3.78 -21.44 18.16
C VAL A 764 -4.82 -20.34 18.04
N ASN A 765 -5.30 -20.05 16.82
CA ASN A 765 -6.15 -18.91 16.51
C ASN A 765 -7.53 -19.37 15.98
N TYR A 766 -8.45 -19.65 16.88
CA TYR A 766 -9.84 -19.88 16.51
C TYR A 766 -10.80 -19.08 17.37
N SER A 767 -11.98 -18.81 16.85
CA SER A 767 -13.12 -18.23 17.53
C SER A 767 -14.36 -19.14 17.37
N LEU A 768 -15.39 -18.81 18.10
CA LEU A 768 -16.69 -19.50 17.99
C LEU A 768 -17.74 -18.50 17.52
N ALA A 769 -18.63 -18.94 16.61
CA ALA A 769 -19.69 -18.08 16.06
C ALA A 769 -20.95 -18.88 15.68
N ASP A 770 -22.14 -18.28 15.82
CA ASP A 770 -23.38 -18.75 15.21
C ASP A 770 -23.61 -18.00 13.89
N ILE A 771 -22.96 -18.47 12.82
CA ILE A 771 -22.91 -17.79 11.52
C ILE A 771 -24.21 -17.88 10.70
N LYS A 772 -25.22 -18.64 11.19
CA LYS A 772 -26.49 -18.82 10.47
C LYS A 772 -27.72 -18.49 11.32
N ASN A 773 -27.54 -18.08 12.57
CA ASN A 773 -28.58 -17.86 13.56
C ASN A 773 -29.57 -19.08 13.66
N ASP A 774 -29.02 -20.28 13.57
CA ASP A 774 -29.75 -21.54 13.67
C ASP A 774 -29.43 -22.30 14.96
N GLY A 775 -28.66 -21.67 15.86
CA GLY A 775 -28.19 -22.22 17.13
C GLY A 775 -27.05 -23.22 16.99
N ASN A 776 -26.51 -23.43 15.79
CA ASN A 776 -25.29 -24.20 15.58
C ASN A 776 -24.05 -23.32 15.76
N ILE A 777 -23.17 -23.73 16.62
CA ILE A 777 -21.87 -23.07 16.83
C ILE A 777 -20.84 -23.64 15.87
N TYR A 778 -20.09 -22.74 15.25
CA TYR A 778 -19.00 -23.05 14.36
C TYR A 778 -17.66 -22.63 14.97
N LEU A 779 -16.65 -23.48 14.85
CA LEU A 779 -15.27 -23.13 15.09
C LEU A 779 -14.74 -22.46 13.82
N VAL A 780 -14.38 -21.19 13.93
CA VAL A 780 -13.87 -20.37 12.82
C VAL A 780 -12.38 -20.17 12.99
N THR A 781 -11.61 -20.49 11.97
CA THR A 781 -10.14 -20.38 12.00
C THR A 781 -9.56 -20.17 10.61
N ALA A 782 -8.32 -19.68 10.56
CA ALA A 782 -7.57 -19.45 9.33
C ALA A 782 -6.36 -20.38 9.21
N SER A 783 -5.96 -20.66 7.98
CA SER A 783 -4.67 -21.27 7.64
C SER A 783 -4.23 -20.75 6.29
N ASP A 784 -3.07 -20.13 6.25
CA ASP A 784 -2.53 -19.46 5.06
C ASP A 784 -3.57 -18.46 4.46
N SER A 785 -3.97 -18.67 3.22
CA SER A 785 -4.95 -17.85 2.49
C SER A 785 -6.39 -18.39 2.56
N LYS A 786 -6.69 -19.28 3.52
CA LYS A 786 -8.02 -19.93 3.66
C LYS A 786 -8.63 -19.70 5.02
N LEU A 787 -9.90 -19.30 5.04
CA LEU A 787 -10.72 -19.23 6.24
C LEU A 787 -11.66 -20.42 6.28
N TYR A 788 -11.69 -21.11 7.42
CA TYR A 788 -12.48 -22.31 7.66
C TYR A 788 -13.55 -22.04 8.72
N ALA A 789 -14.73 -22.63 8.57
CA ALA A 789 -15.76 -22.67 9.59
C ALA A 789 -16.24 -24.12 9.75
N TYR A 790 -15.87 -24.75 10.86
CA TYR A 790 -16.24 -26.12 11.19
C TYR A 790 -17.41 -26.12 12.18
N SER A 791 -18.48 -26.85 11.90
CA SER A 791 -19.44 -27.19 12.94
C SER A 791 -18.78 -28.05 14.02
N LEU A 792 -19.29 -28.05 15.24
CA LEU A 792 -18.66 -28.80 16.34
C LEU A 792 -18.71 -30.33 16.17
N ASN A 793 -19.33 -30.84 15.10
CA ASN A 793 -19.22 -32.24 14.68
C ASN A 793 -18.11 -32.49 13.63
N GLY A 794 -17.30 -31.47 13.27
CA GLY A 794 -16.20 -31.56 12.33
C GLY A 794 -16.55 -31.30 10.87
N SER A 795 -17.84 -31.08 10.53
CA SER A 795 -18.21 -30.76 9.14
C SER A 795 -17.92 -29.30 8.81
N LEU A 796 -17.33 -29.05 7.65
CA LEU A 796 -17.19 -27.68 7.15
C LEU A 796 -18.54 -27.06 6.81
N ALA A 797 -18.71 -25.79 7.11
CA ALA A 797 -19.87 -25.03 6.69
C ALA A 797 -19.92 -24.89 5.16
N ASP A 798 -21.14 -24.69 4.63
CA ASP A 798 -21.31 -24.39 3.21
C ASP A 798 -20.52 -23.11 2.85
N ASN A 799 -19.95 -23.02 1.65
CA ASN A 799 -19.12 -21.94 1.15
C ASN A 799 -17.75 -21.76 1.84
N PHE A 800 -17.35 -22.69 2.70
CA PHE A 800 -16.01 -22.73 3.30
C PHE A 800 -15.19 -23.92 2.77
N PRO A 801 -13.82 -23.80 2.70
CA PRO A 801 -13.07 -22.62 3.07
C PRO A 801 -13.28 -21.44 2.12
N PHE A 802 -13.33 -20.23 2.68
CA PHE A 802 -13.35 -19.00 1.93
C PHE A 802 -11.90 -18.60 1.54
N THR A 803 -11.74 -18.02 0.34
CA THR A 803 -10.46 -17.48 -0.14
C THR A 803 -10.67 -16.09 -0.77
N THR A 804 -9.69 -15.21 -0.64
CA THR A 804 -9.68 -13.95 -1.40
C THR A 804 -9.15 -14.16 -2.82
N LYS A 805 -9.43 -13.21 -3.71
CA LYS A 805 -8.90 -13.24 -5.08
C LYS A 805 -7.38 -13.03 -5.12
N SER A 806 -6.82 -12.34 -4.16
CA SER A 806 -5.40 -11.94 -4.10
C SER A 806 -4.49 -12.95 -3.40
N SER A 807 -5.02 -14.09 -2.93
CA SER A 807 -4.25 -15.12 -2.21
C SER A 807 -3.45 -14.58 -1.00
N GLU A 808 -3.99 -13.57 -0.32
CA GLU A 808 -3.39 -12.95 0.86
C GLU A 808 -3.33 -13.93 2.03
N THR A 809 -2.31 -13.82 2.86
CA THR A 809 -2.19 -14.61 4.09
C THR A 809 -3.13 -14.03 5.15
N PHE A 810 -3.98 -14.88 5.73
CA PHE A 810 -4.86 -14.48 6.83
C PHE A 810 -4.10 -14.60 8.15
N GLU A 811 -4.21 -13.54 8.97
CA GLU A 811 -3.46 -13.44 10.20
C GLU A 811 -4.37 -13.60 11.43
N GLY A 812 -3.80 -14.17 12.49
CA GLY A 812 -4.37 -14.17 13.83
C GLY A 812 -5.77 -14.78 13.97
N LEU A 813 -6.52 -14.23 14.89
CA LEU A 813 -7.84 -14.66 15.30
C LEU A 813 -8.95 -13.94 14.53
N SER A 814 -9.94 -14.68 14.05
CA SER A 814 -11.17 -14.10 13.50
C SER A 814 -12.11 -13.63 14.63
N LEU A 815 -12.75 -12.49 14.42
CA LEU A 815 -13.84 -11.99 15.27
C LEU A 815 -15.21 -12.37 14.68
N ALA A 816 -16.26 -12.30 15.47
CA ALA A 816 -17.62 -12.63 15.02
C ALA A 816 -18.66 -11.70 15.65
N ALA A 817 -19.51 -11.11 14.82
CA ALA A 817 -20.59 -10.23 15.25
C ALA A 817 -21.66 -10.07 14.16
N ASP A 818 -22.89 -9.82 14.56
CA ASP A 818 -23.99 -9.44 13.66
C ASP A 818 -23.85 -7.96 13.27
N ILE A 819 -23.04 -7.68 12.25
CA ILE A 819 -22.76 -6.30 11.78
C ILE A 819 -23.78 -5.81 10.73
N GLU A 820 -24.53 -6.68 10.09
CA GLU A 820 -25.60 -6.33 9.15
C GLU A 820 -26.95 -6.16 9.83
N GLY A 821 -27.10 -6.60 11.10
CA GLY A 821 -28.34 -6.51 11.87
C GLY A 821 -29.40 -7.52 11.43
N ASP A 822 -29.00 -8.62 10.81
CA ASP A 822 -29.89 -9.68 10.33
C ASP A 822 -29.98 -10.89 11.28
N SER A 823 -29.35 -10.78 12.45
CA SER A 823 -29.23 -11.77 13.52
C SER A 823 -28.27 -12.93 13.21
N LYS A 824 -27.56 -12.93 12.10
CA LYS A 824 -26.46 -13.85 11.82
C LYS A 824 -25.15 -13.16 12.17
N SER A 825 -24.14 -13.94 12.49
CA SER A 825 -22.81 -13.35 12.74
C SER A 825 -21.97 -13.38 11.48
N GLU A 826 -21.48 -12.20 11.10
CA GLU A 826 -20.43 -12.05 10.13
C GLU A 826 -19.11 -12.43 10.77
N ILE A 827 -18.22 -12.99 9.94
CA ILE A 827 -16.86 -13.33 10.32
C ILE A 827 -15.94 -12.21 9.87
N ILE A 828 -15.22 -11.62 10.82
CA ILE A 828 -14.28 -10.52 10.60
C ILE A 828 -12.87 -11.07 10.79
N PHE A 829 -12.02 -10.92 9.77
CA PHE A 829 -10.64 -11.40 9.78
C PHE A 829 -9.73 -10.43 9.03
N TYR A 830 -8.43 -10.51 9.27
CA TYR A 830 -7.46 -9.58 8.73
C TYR A 830 -6.28 -10.31 8.08
N THR A 831 -5.52 -9.58 7.28
CA THR A 831 -4.42 -10.11 6.47
C THR A 831 -3.09 -9.48 6.86
N ASP A 832 -1.99 -10.11 6.44
CA ASP A 832 -0.61 -9.63 6.54
C ASP A 832 -0.39 -8.23 5.91
N SER A 833 -1.24 -7.85 4.95
CA SER A 833 -1.23 -6.52 4.34
C SER A 833 -2.09 -5.47 5.10
N GLY A 834 -2.58 -5.81 6.30
CA GLY A 834 -3.42 -4.92 7.11
C GLY A 834 -4.82 -4.68 6.58
N LYS A 835 -5.32 -5.51 5.64
CA LYS A 835 -6.72 -5.46 5.23
C LYS A 835 -7.62 -6.19 6.22
N LEU A 836 -8.76 -5.59 6.50
CA LEU A 836 -9.81 -6.14 7.33
C LEU A 836 -11.00 -6.51 6.46
N TYR A 837 -11.34 -7.78 6.44
CA TYR A 837 -12.49 -8.34 5.73
C TYR A 837 -13.64 -8.61 6.70
N SER A 838 -14.85 -8.54 6.20
CA SER A 838 -16.02 -9.11 6.82
C SER A 838 -16.80 -9.92 5.80
N ILE A 839 -17.18 -11.14 6.15
CA ILE A 839 -18.00 -12.01 5.30
C ILE A 839 -19.25 -12.48 6.03
N ASP A 840 -20.38 -12.53 5.31
CA ASP A 840 -21.59 -13.22 5.75
C ASP A 840 -21.28 -14.73 5.83
N GLY A 841 -21.31 -15.28 7.03
CA GLY A 841 -20.98 -16.68 7.27
C GLY A 841 -21.95 -17.68 6.63
N GLY A 842 -23.19 -17.26 6.35
CA GLY A 842 -24.19 -18.08 5.66
C GLY A 842 -23.98 -18.17 4.15
N THR A 843 -23.59 -17.09 3.51
CA THR A 843 -23.45 -16.99 2.05
C THR A 843 -22.01 -17.03 1.54
N GLY A 844 -21.02 -16.81 2.41
CA GLY A 844 -19.62 -16.69 2.05
C GLY A 844 -19.29 -15.44 1.22
N LYS A 845 -20.15 -14.42 1.21
CA LYS A 845 -19.94 -13.17 0.48
C LYS A 845 -19.30 -12.12 1.37
N ILE A 846 -18.43 -11.30 0.77
CA ILE A 846 -17.90 -10.13 1.45
C ILE A 846 -19.03 -9.13 1.71
N VAL A 847 -19.12 -8.65 2.94
CA VAL A 847 -20.08 -7.63 3.36
C VAL A 847 -19.80 -6.32 2.65
N ASN A 848 -20.85 -5.61 2.27
CA ASN A 848 -20.72 -4.34 1.57
C ASN A 848 -19.93 -3.32 2.42
N GLY A 849 -19.05 -2.55 1.76
CA GLY A 849 -18.11 -1.64 2.42
C GLY A 849 -16.75 -2.26 2.79
N PHE A 850 -16.65 -3.58 2.87
CA PHE A 850 -15.37 -4.28 3.09
C PHE A 850 -14.68 -4.73 1.77
N PRO A 851 -13.36 -5.07 1.77
CA PRO A 851 -12.44 -4.87 2.88
C PRO A 851 -12.10 -3.38 3.10
N ILE A 852 -11.75 -3.03 4.36
CA ILE A 852 -11.14 -1.76 4.74
C ILE A 852 -9.68 -1.99 5.10
N SER A 853 -8.85 -0.94 5.23
CA SER A 853 -7.42 -1.09 5.45
C SER A 853 -6.92 -0.31 6.67
N PHE A 854 -6.07 -0.96 7.46
CA PHE A 854 -5.23 -0.31 8.47
C PHE A 854 -4.00 0.35 7.83
N GLY A 855 -3.52 -0.16 6.70
CA GLY A 855 -2.31 0.27 5.98
C GLY A 855 -1.15 -0.70 6.14
N TYR A 856 -0.92 -1.16 7.37
CA TYR A 856 0.10 -2.16 7.71
C TYR A 856 -0.51 -3.33 8.48
N GLU A 857 0.27 -4.40 8.62
CA GLU A 857 -0.01 -5.52 9.50
C GLU A 857 -0.37 -5.06 10.92
N LEU A 858 -1.31 -5.74 11.57
CA LEU A 858 -1.74 -5.41 12.92
C LEU A 858 -0.73 -5.91 13.95
N SER A 859 -0.38 -5.06 14.91
CA SER A 859 0.45 -5.43 16.08
C SER A 859 -0.32 -6.28 17.09
N THR A 860 -1.66 -6.10 17.15
CA THR A 860 -2.52 -6.77 18.13
C THR A 860 -3.76 -7.30 17.45
N TYR A 861 -4.47 -8.21 18.12
CA TYR A 861 -5.83 -8.57 17.70
C TYR A 861 -6.73 -7.33 17.71
N PRO A 862 -7.52 -7.10 16.66
CA PRO A 862 -8.53 -6.05 16.67
C PRO A 862 -9.63 -6.38 17.67
N ILE A 863 -10.37 -5.36 18.10
CA ILE A 863 -11.49 -5.52 19.03
C ILE A 863 -12.79 -5.01 18.43
N LEU A 864 -13.90 -5.68 18.79
CA LEU A 864 -15.26 -5.18 18.57
C LEU A 864 -15.80 -4.64 19.90
N PHE A 865 -16.54 -3.55 19.85
CA PHE A 865 -17.16 -2.97 21.04
C PHE A 865 -18.44 -2.23 20.68
N LEU A 866 -19.34 -2.12 21.65
CA LEU A 866 -20.57 -1.35 21.51
C LEU A 866 -20.34 0.06 22.06
N ALA A 867 -20.59 1.08 21.25
CA ALA A 867 -20.65 2.48 21.67
C ALA A 867 -21.72 3.19 20.85
N ASP A 868 -22.49 4.09 21.50
CA ASP A 868 -23.58 4.84 20.87
C ASP A 868 -24.62 3.94 20.14
N ASN A 869 -24.91 2.76 20.71
CA ASN A 869 -25.77 1.70 20.16
C ASN A 869 -25.31 1.16 18.78
N LYS A 870 -24.03 1.21 18.49
CA LYS A 870 -23.44 0.67 17.27
C LYS A 870 -22.29 -0.26 17.57
N ILE A 871 -22.08 -1.21 16.68
CA ILE A 871 -20.88 -2.03 16.68
C ILE A 871 -19.74 -1.17 16.10
N ASN A 872 -18.64 -1.12 16.83
CA ASN A 872 -17.43 -0.45 16.42
C ASN A 872 -16.28 -1.45 16.40
N ILE A 873 -15.31 -1.21 15.54
CA ILE A 873 -14.11 -1.98 15.44
C ILE A 873 -12.88 -1.07 15.60
N ALA A 874 -11.88 -1.53 16.33
CA ALA A 874 -10.62 -0.80 16.48
C ALA A 874 -9.42 -1.75 16.45
N GLY A 875 -8.29 -1.26 15.98
CA GLY A 875 -7.03 -1.98 15.92
C GLY A 875 -5.83 -1.05 15.81
N ILE A 876 -4.66 -1.61 16.03
CA ILE A 876 -3.37 -0.91 15.97
C ILE A 876 -2.47 -1.65 14.99
N ASP A 877 -1.85 -0.93 14.08
CA ASP A 877 -0.88 -1.50 13.16
C ASP A 877 0.58 -1.45 13.71
N ASN A 878 1.50 -2.13 13.06
CA ASN A 878 2.90 -2.22 13.50
C ASN A 878 3.69 -0.90 13.39
N THR A 879 3.07 0.16 12.87
CA THR A 879 3.59 1.53 12.91
C THR A 879 3.04 2.37 14.06
N ASN A 880 2.27 1.74 14.96
CA ASN A 880 1.53 2.39 16.05
C ASN A 880 0.43 3.36 15.57
N SER A 881 -0.14 3.12 14.40
CA SER A 881 -1.33 3.82 13.95
C SER A 881 -2.58 3.12 14.51
N PHE A 882 -3.30 3.83 15.37
CA PHE A 882 -4.52 3.36 16.03
C PHE A 882 -5.75 3.89 15.29
N LYS A 883 -6.57 2.99 14.77
CA LYS A 883 -7.73 3.31 13.96
C LYS A 883 -8.99 2.63 14.47
N GLY A 884 -10.12 3.30 14.25
CA GLY A 884 -11.43 2.76 14.55
C GLY A 884 -12.49 3.18 13.56
N TRP A 885 -13.47 2.29 13.37
CA TRP A 885 -14.63 2.51 12.52
C TRP A 885 -15.89 2.16 13.26
N SER A 886 -16.97 2.90 12.97
CA SER A 886 -18.33 2.62 13.40
C SER A 886 -19.09 1.91 12.27
N ILE A 887 -19.76 0.84 12.61
CA ILE A 887 -20.62 0.08 11.69
C ILE A 887 -22.08 0.43 11.99
N SER A 888 -22.88 0.72 10.97
CA SER A 888 -24.19 1.33 11.12
C SER A 888 -25.31 0.38 11.56
N ALA A 889 -25.05 -0.94 11.72
CA ALA A 889 -26.05 -1.85 12.26
C ALA A 889 -26.44 -1.46 13.70
N THR A 890 -27.72 -1.34 13.97
CA THR A 890 -28.26 -1.09 15.31
C THR A 890 -28.58 -2.43 15.98
N GLU A 891 -28.22 -2.57 17.27
CA GLU A 891 -28.55 -3.73 18.10
C GLU A 891 -27.94 -5.09 17.67
N GLY A 892 -26.76 -5.05 17.03
CA GLY A 892 -26.04 -6.27 16.62
C GLY A 892 -25.47 -7.05 17.82
N ARG A 893 -25.44 -8.38 17.68
CA ARG A 893 -24.84 -9.30 18.66
C ARG A 893 -23.34 -9.39 18.47
N LEU A 894 -22.60 -9.42 19.57
CA LEU A 894 -21.15 -9.74 19.58
C LEU A 894 -20.99 -11.18 20.04
N ASP A 895 -20.60 -12.09 19.14
CA ASP A 895 -20.32 -13.50 19.48
C ASP A 895 -18.88 -13.68 19.96
N TRP A 896 -17.92 -13.08 19.26
CA TRP A 896 -16.52 -13.13 19.61
C TRP A 896 -15.87 -11.76 19.34
N ALA A 897 -15.76 -10.95 20.38
CA ALA A 897 -15.43 -9.52 20.25
C ALA A 897 -13.94 -9.21 20.34
N ASP A 898 -13.13 -10.11 20.92
CA ASP A 898 -11.67 -9.93 21.07
C ASP A 898 -10.96 -11.28 21.28
N GLN A 899 -9.67 -11.23 21.69
CA GLN A 899 -8.81 -12.40 21.85
C GLN A 899 -9.46 -13.53 22.69
N PHE A 900 -10.22 -13.22 23.75
CA PHE A 900 -10.82 -14.18 24.64
C PHE A 900 -12.36 -14.03 24.70
N ALA A 901 -12.97 -13.84 23.55
CA ALA A 901 -14.38 -13.64 23.29
C ALA A 901 -14.93 -12.28 23.76
N ASP A 902 -14.54 -11.82 24.94
CA ASP A 902 -15.03 -10.58 25.53
C ASP A 902 -13.95 -9.80 26.33
N LYS A 903 -14.29 -8.58 26.75
CA LYS A 903 -13.39 -7.74 27.53
C LYS A 903 -13.12 -8.25 28.97
N MET A 904 -13.84 -9.25 29.45
CA MET A 904 -13.61 -9.92 30.74
C MET A 904 -12.76 -11.19 30.62
N ASN A 905 -12.29 -11.53 29.42
CA ASN A 905 -11.46 -12.69 29.09
C ASN A 905 -12.11 -14.06 29.36
N GLN A 906 -13.43 -14.17 29.23
CA GLN A 906 -14.18 -15.38 29.64
C GLN A 906 -14.01 -16.56 28.69
N SER A 907 -13.60 -16.34 27.44
CA SER A 907 -13.49 -17.38 26.38
C SER A 907 -14.78 -18.16 26.17
N PHE A 908 -15.91 -17.49 26.19
CA PHE A 908 -17.24 -18.11 26.16
C PHE A 908 -18.16 -17.44 25.14
N ILE A 909 -18.89 -18.28 24.37
CA ILE A 909 -19.97 -17.83 23.47
C ILE A 909 -21.35 -18.15 24.07
N THR A 910 -22.25 -17.16 23.97
CA THR A 910 -23.61 -17.26 24.54
C THR A 910 -24.64 -18.02 23.71
N SER A 911 -24.37 -18.20 22.38
CA SER A 911 -25.28 -18.95 21.50
C SER A 911 -25.29 -20.45 21.83
N ALA A 912 -26.45 -21.08 21.73
CA ALA A 912 -26.60 -22.51 22.08
C ALA A 912 -26.22 -23.41 20.89
N PHE A 913 -25.44 -24.44 21.15
CA PHE A 913 -25.14 -25.50 20.17
C PHE A 913 -26.37 -26.38 19.90
N THR A 914 -26.72 -26.59 18.63
CA THR A 914 -27.77 -27.56 18.23
C THR A 914 -27.17 -28.67 17.36
N ASN A 915 -27.54 -29.92 17.65
CA ASN A 915 -27.07 -31.08 16.88
C ASN A 915 -28.04 -31.35 15.72
N ASN A 916 -27.89 -30.62 14.61
CA ASN A 916 -28.69 -30.79 13.40
C ASN A 916 -28.15 -31.95 12.55
N THR A 917 -28.80 -33.11 12.60
CA THR A 917 -28.52 -34.23 11.68
C THR A 917 -29.21 -33.98 10.33
N VAL A 918 -28.42 -33.99 9.25
CA VAL A 918 -28.96 -33.96 7.88
C VAL A 918 -29.50 -35.35 7.55
N ASN A 919 -30.84 -35.46 7.41
CA ASN A 919 -31.51 -36.74 7.14
C ASN A 919 -31.48 -37.19 5.65
N GLU A 920 -31.15 -36.27 4.74
CA GLU A 920 -31.02 -36.57 3.32
C GLU A 920 -29.71 -37.32 3.06
N PHE A 921 -29.74 -38.37 2.19
CA PHE A 921 -28.58 -39.16 1.88
C PHE A 921 -27.50 -38.37 1.13
N PHE A 922 -27.90 -37.68 0.06
CA PHE A 922 -27.00 -36.86 -0.77
C PHE A 922 -27.68 -35.54 -1.16
N PRO A 923 -27.73 -34.54 -0.29
CA PRO A 923 -28.46 -33.30 -0.52
C PRO A 923 -27.80 -32.44 -1.60
N GLU A 924 -28.56 -32.10 -2.66
CA GLU A 924 -28.09 -31.31 -3.82
C GLU A 924 -27.53 -29.96 -3.37
N ARG A 925 -28.13 -29.30 -2.39
CA ARG A 925 -27.70 -27.99 -1.88
C ARG A 925 -26.30 -28.01 -1.24
N LYS A 926 -25.77 -29.19 -0.91
CA LYS A 926 -24.44 -29.38 -0.30
C LYS A 926 -23.40 -29.90 -1.30
N ALA A 927 -23.70 -29.91 -2.59
CA ALA A 927 -22.76 -30.26 -3.66
C ALA A 927 -22.40 -29.03 -4.47
N TYR A 928 -21.12 -28.63 -4.45
CA TYR A 928 -20.58 -27.48 -5.17
C TYR A 928 -19.06 -27.57 -5.32
N ASN A 929 -18.47 -26.70 -6.13
CA ASN A 929 -17.01 -26.57 -6.20
C ASN A 929 -16.53 -25.19 -5.76
N TYR A 930 -15.28 -25.13 -5.29
CA TYR A 930 -14.61 -23.88 -4.97
C TYR A 930 -13.10 -23.95 -5.25
N PRO A 931 -12.47 -22.85 -5.69
CA PRO A 931 -13.13 -21.63 -6.15
C PRO A 931 -14.02 -21.89 -7.37
N ASN A 932 -15.08 -21.10 -7.55
CA ASN A 932 -15.91 -21.07 -8.74
C ASN A 932 -16.31 -19.61 -9.05
N PRO A 933 -15.76 -18.95 -10.09
CA PRO A 933 -14.88 -19.49 -11.13
C PRO A 933 -13.49 -19.93 -10.64
N VAL A 934 -12.89 -20.88 -11.37
CA VAL A 934 -11.54 -21.39 -11.14
C VAL A 934 -10.55 -20.53 -11.93
N TYR A 935 -9.73 -19.74 -11.24
CA TYR A 935 -8.64 -18.94 -11.85
C TYR A 935 -7.26 -19.62 -11.75
N GLY A 936 -7.14 -20.66 -10.93
CA GLY A 936 -5.92 -21.39 -10.69
C GLY A 936 -5.85 -22.72 -11.45
N ASN A 937 -4.98 -23.59 -10.97
CA ASN A 937 -4.70 -24.88 -11.59
C ASN A 937 -5.59 -26.03 -11.09
N GLN A 938 -6.40 -25.81 -10.07
CA GLN A 938 -7.28 -26.81 -9.48
C GLN A 938 -8.52 -26.19 -8.84
N THR A 939 -9.57 -26.99 -8.69
CA THR A 939 -10.75 -26.70 -7.86
C THR A 939 -11.08 -27.90 -7.01
N VAL A 940 -11.71 -27.65 -5.88
CA VAL A 940 -12.19 -28.69 -4.96
C VAL A 940 -13.68 -28.90 -5.18
N ILE A 941 -14.11 -30.10 -5.43
CA ILE A 941 -15.53 -30.49 -5.51
C ILE A 941 -15.92 -31.03 -4.14
N ARG A 942 -16.84 -30.30 -3.45
CA ARG A 942 -17.36 -30.64 -2.14
C ARG A 942 -18.75 -31.26 -2.26
N TYR A 943 -19.02 -32.24 -1.41
CA TYR A 943 -20.32 -32.91 -1.31
C TYR A 943 -20.50 -33.54 0.07
N TYR A 944 -21.75 -33.69 0.52
CA TYR A 944 -22.12 -34.36 1.76
C TYR A 944 -22.78 -35.70 1.46
N VAL A 945 -22.47 -36.73 2.26
CA VAL A 945 -23.18 -38.01 2.30
C VAL A 945 -23.50 -38.36 3.74
N ASN A 946 -24.67 -38.92 4.03
CA ASN A 946 -25.02 -39.28 5.41
C ASN A 946 -24.58 -40.69 5.85
N GLU A 947 -24.04 -41.49 4.95
CA GLU A 947 -23.35 -42.78 5.23
C GLU A 947 -22.14 -42.97 4.34
N ASP A 948 -21.20 -43.79 4.76
CA ASP A 948 -20.00 -44.10 3.97
C ASP A 948 -20.37 -44.54 2.55
N SER A 949 -19.78 -43.89 1.56
CA SER A 949 -20.18 -44.03 0.16
C SER A 949 -19.02 -44.06 -0.80
N LYS A 950 -19.17 -44.76 -1.92
CA LYS A 950 -18.28 -44.65 -3.07
C LYS A 950 -18.76 -43.51 -3.95
N ILE A 951 -17.85 -42.64 -4.35
CA ILE A 951 -18.13 -41.44 -5.16
C ILE A 951 -17.53 -41.62 -6.54
N ASN A 952 -18.33 -41.34 -7.57
CA ASN A 952 -17.89 -41.22 -8.94
C ASN A 952 -18.30 -39.85 -9.51
N ILE A 953 -17.35 -39.04 -9.94
CA ILE A 953 -17.57 -37.73 -10.51
C ILE A 953 -17.19 -37.72 -11.98
N LYS A 954 -18.15 -37.55 -12.85
CA LYS A 954 -17.93 -37.39 -14.32
C LYS A 954 -18.13 -35.95 -14.72
N ILE A 955 -17.13 -35.40 -15.41
CA ILE A 955 -17.10 -34.03 -15.82
C ILE A 955 -17.25 -33.95 -17.34
N PHE A 956 -18.16 -33.08 -17.79
CA PHE A 956 -18.50 -32.88 -19.19
C PHE A 956 -18.41 -31.37 -19.53
N ASP A 957 -18.13 -31.06 -20.77
CA ASP A 957 -18.30 -29.70 -21.29
C ASP A 957 -19.79 -29.37 -21.56
N LEU A 958 -20.07 -28.15 -22.02
CA LEU A 958 -21.45 -27.76 -22.36
C LEU A 958 -22.02 -28.47 -23.60
N ALA A 959 -21.20 -29.07 -24.45
CA ALA A 959 -21.63 -29.88 -25.59
C ALA A 959 -22.00 -31.33 -25.15
N GLY A 960 -21.64 -31.69 -23.92
CA GLY A 960 -21.83 -33.03 -23.37
C GLY A 960 -20.67 -33.98 -23.63
N ASP A 961 -19.55 -33.47 -24.15
CA ASP A 961 -18.36 -34.25 -24.36
C ASP A 961 -17.65 -34.55 -23.04
N TYR A 962 -17.18 -35.78 -22.89
CA TYR A 962 -16.51 -36.25 -21.67
C TYR A 962 -15.13 -35.59 -21.51
N VAL A 963 -14.87 -35.04 -20.30
CA VAL A 963 -13.65 -34.31 -19.99
C VAL A 963 -12.78 -35.06 -18.99
N ALA A 964 -13.38 -35.53 -17.85
CA ALA A 964 -12.64 -36.18 -16.78
C ALA A 964 -13.53 -37.07 -15.91
N GLU A 965 -12.91 -38.04 -15.20
CA GLU A 965 -13.57 -38.89 -14.20
C GLU A 965 -12.71 -38.96 -12.93
N LEU A 966 -13.32 -38.67 -11.79
CA LEU A 966 -12.70 -38.77 -10.47
C LEU A 966 -13.43 -39.82 -9.64
N ASN A 967 -12.71 -40.58 -8.86
CA ASN A 967 -13.27 -41.59 -7.95
C ASN A 967 -12.74 -41.35 -6.55
N ASP A 968 -13.61 -41.43 -5.54
CA ASP A 968 -13.27 -41.21 -4.15
C ASP A 968 -14.10 -42.10 -3.22
N ASN A 969 -13.73 -42.17 -1.92
CA ASN A 969 -14.46 -42.81 -0.87
C ASN A 969 -14.86 -41.74 0.15
N ALA A 970 -16.15 -41.50 0.30
CA ALA A 970 -16.70 -40.49 1.19
C ALA A 970 -17.06 -41.09 2.56
N GLN A 971 -16.71 -40.36 3.60
CA GLN A 971 -17.13 -40.66 4.97
C GLN A 971 -18.54 -40.14 5.23
N GLY A 972 -19.40 -40.97 5.82
CA GLY A 972 -20.77 -40.63 6.14
C GLY A 972 -20.91 -39.62 7.28
N GLY A 973 -21.94 -38.77 7.21
CA GLY A 973 -22.28 -37.79 8.23
C GLY A 973 -21.49 -36.48 8.15
N MET A 974 -20.62 -36.32 7.15
CA MET A 974 -19.78 -35.11 6.97
C MET A 974 -19.65 -34.68 5.51
N ASN A 975 -19.16 -33.44 5.28
CA ASN A 975 -18.77 -32.98 3.96
C ASN A 975 -17.44 -33.63 3.56
N ASN A 976 -17.35 -34.09 2.32
CA ASN A 976 -16.18 -34.68 1.72
C ASN A 976 -15.69 -33.83 0.54
N GLU A 977 -14.44 -34.02 0.11
CA GLU A 977 -13.81 -33.18 -0.91
C GLU A 977 -12.98 -34.00 -1.89
N THR A 978 -13.14 -33.74 -3.18
CA THR A 978 -12.35 -34.34 -4.25
C THR A 978 -11.72 -33.27 -5.12
N VAL A 979 -10.39 -33.29 -5.30
CA VAL A 979 -9.66 -32.27 -6.08
C VAL A 979 -9.76 -32.59 -7.58
N TRP A 980 -10.17 -31.61 -8.39
CA TRP A 980 -10.06 -31.65 -9.85
C TRP A 980 -8.96 -30.71 -10.33
N ASN A 981 -7.93 -31.27 -10.97
CA ASN A 981 -6.86 -30.51 -11.61
C ASN A 981 -7.34 -30.03 -12.98
N VAL A 982 -7.24 -28.72 -13.21
CA VAL A 982 -7.70 -28.06 -14.43
C VAL A 982 -6.55 -27.46 -15.27
N ASN A 983 -5.28 -27.87 -15.04
CA ASN A 983 -4.12 -27.32 -15.76
C ASN A 983 -4.29 -27.35 -17.28
N ASP A 984 -4.75 -28.49 -17.82
CA ASP A 984 -4.90 -28.71 -19.25
C ASP A 984 -6.33 -28.45 -19.75
N ILE A 985 -7.17 -27.82 -18.92
CA ILE A 985 -8.57 -27.53 -19.22
C ILE A 985 -8.69 -26.08 -19.74
N GLN A 986 -9.41 -25.89 -20.83
CA GLN A 986 -9.66 -24.58 -21.43
C GLN A 986 -10.68 -23.76 -20.63
N SER A 987 -10.65 -22.43 -20.81
CA SER A 987 -11.68 -21.56 -20.24
C SER A 987 -13.06 -21.96 -20.76
N GLY A 988 -14.02 -22.14 -19.84
CA GLY A 988 -15.36 -22.60 -20.20
C GLY A 988 -16.18 -22.96 -18.96
N VAL A 989 -17.43 -23.36 -19.21
CA VAL A 989 -18.32 -23.91 -18.18
C VAL A 989 -18.42 -25.42 -18.35
N TYR A 990 -18.26 -26.14 -17.26
CA TYR A 990 -18.27 -27.61 -17.20
C TYR A 990 -19.40 -28.09 -16.29
N LEU A 991 -19.91 -29.28 -16.54
CA LEU A 991 -20.95 -29.95 -15.76
C LEU A 991 -20.30 -31.16 -15.06
N ALA A 992 -20.25 -31.18 -13.75
CA ALA A 992 -19.79 -32.33 -12.97
C ALA A 992 -20.99 -33.08 -12.38
N ARG A 993 -21.21 -34.31 -12.86
CA ARG A 993 -22.19 -35.23 -12.27
C ARG A 993 -21.50 -36.06 -11.20
N ILE A 994 -21.93 -35.83 -9.97
CA ILE A 994 -21.44 -36.51 -8.76
C ILE A 994 -22.43 -37.62 -8.44
N GLU A 995 -22.01 -38.86 -8.42
CA GLU A 995 -22.81 -40.04 -8.06
C GLU A 995 -22.27 -40.64 -6.76
N ALA A 996 -23.10 -40.76 -5.76
CA ALA A 996 -22.82 -41.37 -4.46
C ALA A 996 -23.54 -42.73 -4.34
N ALA A 997 -22.79 -43.80 -4.03
CA ALA A 997 -23.29 -45.13 -3.77
C ALA A 997 -22.98 -45.54 -2.33
N GLY A 998 -23.97 -45.49 -1.46
CA GLY A 998 -23.85 -45.83 -0.05
C GLY A 998 -23.75 -47.32 0.25
N LEU A 999 -23.23 -47.65 1.42
CA LEU A 999 -23.10 -49.03 1.89
C LEU A 999 -24.46 -49.74 2.05
N SER A 1000 -25.53 -49.00 2.31
CA SER A 1000 -26.91 -49.50 2.31
C SER A 1000 -27.43 -49.89 0.93
N GLY A 1001 -26.70 -49.64 -0.15
CA GLY A 1001 -27.11 -49.84 -1.53
C GLY A 1001 -27.92 -48.70 -2.13
N LYS A 1002 -28.11 -47.61 -1.42
CA LYS A 1002 -28.74 -46.38 -1.92
C LYS A 1002 -27.76 -45.66 -2.88
N THR A 1003 -28.29 -45.22 -4.03
CA THR A 1003 -27.50 -44.46 -5.01
C THR A 1003 -28.26 -43.20 -5.40
N GLU A 1004 -27.64 -42.06 -5.29
CA GLU A 1004 -28.14 -40.74 -5.72
C GLU A 1004 -27.09 -39.98 -6.52
N SER A 1005 -27.51 -39.05 -7.36
CA SER A 1005 -26.57 -38.22 -8.12
C SER A 1005 -27.03 -36.77 -8.20
N VAL A 1006 -26.03 -35.87 -8.20
CA VAL A 1006 -26.23 -34.42 -8.30
C VAL A 1006 -25.35 -33.86 -9.43
N VAL A 1007 -25.80 -32.80 -10.10
CA VAL A 1007 -25.02 -32.14 -11.15
C VAL A 1007 -24.72 -30.70 -10.73
N ILE A 1008 -23.42 -30.33 -10.70
CA ILE A 1008 -22.98 -28.98 -10.42
C ILE A 1008 -22.34 -28.33 -11.64
N LYS A 1009 -22.29 -26.99 -11.66
CA LYS A 1009 -21.66 -26.19 -12.74
C LYS A 1009 -20.33 -25.62 -12.23
N ILE A 1010 -19.27 -25.82 -13.01
CA ILE A 1010 -17.91 -25.35 -12.73
C ILE A 1010 -17.48 -24.40 -13.84
N ALA A 1011 -17.14 -23.16 -13.51
CA ALA A 1011 -16.58 -22.19 -14.45
C ALA A 1011 -15.05 -22.19 -14.31
N VAL A 1012 -14.33 -22.41 -15.43
CA VAL A 1012 -12.85 -22.33 -15.51
C VAL A 1012 -12.48 -21.09 -16.30
N VAL A 1013 -11.57 -20.27 -15.78
CA VAL A 1013 -11.07 -19.04 -16.41
C VAL A 1013 -9.54 -19.07 -16.36
N LYS A 1014 -8.93 -19.08 -17.57
CA LYS A 1014 -7.46 -19.14 -17.77
C LYS A 1014 -6.96 -17.79 -18.31
#